data_6b1c7cb98ce13aaf384c92e07653b90d
#
_entry.id   6b1c7cb98ce13aaf384c92e07653b90d
#
_cell.length_a   1.000
_cell.length_b   1.000
_cell.length_c   1.000
_cell.angle_alpha   90.00
_cell.angle_beta   90.00
_cell.angle_gamma   90.00
#
_symmetry.space_group_name_H-M   'P 1'
#
loop_
_entity.id
_entity.type
_entity.pdbx_description
1 polymer ?
#
loop_
_entity_poly.entity_id
_entity_poly.type
_entity_poly.pdbx_seq_one_letter_code
_entity_poly.pdbx_strand_id
1 'polypeptide(L)'
;MDAAARTAHDSTLQPFSEMEHYKHVDELPPEIMADSYDKLERLCLKYMNEEDFSKVEQAYCFAAEKHCNQKRRSGEMYINHPVEVAIILADLKMDCDVVCAALLHDTVEDTETSLTDVSGLFGDTVAELVDGVTKLTNIEVDSMDEKQALTLRKMFLAMSKDIRVIIVKLADRLHNMRTLAALREDRRLFKARETMDVYAPLADRLGMSSIKWELEDLSFFYLEPDAYQRIARMVAESREVRERYLAETIKTLTDELNRIGLEGFQINGRSKHYWSIYQKMKRKGKEFSEIYDLVALRVITHSVRDCYSTLGAVHTLWHPMPGRFKDYIAMPKVNNYQSLHTTVIGPTARPLEIQIRTYEMHEQAEYGIAAHWLYKKSGGSSASKTNDAQRLDDQINWLKHSLDWAASDEITDAKEYLHSLKVDLFDQEIFVFTPKGEVMALRAGSTPLDFAYAVHTEVGNHCVGAKINGAVAPLTHEIKTGDRVEILTNKSSKPSRDWLKIVKTPSAKSKIRRYFAAATKDDDAAAGRDILAKDLRKRGYGISTPRSTRALNAVAGQFNYKQLEDLFAAVGAGKVAPRAVGNKVEQILDPKPEEQLTKAEAIAEVVKQPARGSNRKPQKRGKSASNGIIVKGESNSGLLVRLAHCCNPVTGDDIVGFITRGRGVSVHRANCPNVKGLMEHPERMIDVEWDGAADTLFQVEIVVECLDRMGLLKDVTIAIGDAGGNILSAATSTNREGIATLRFMVEISDASGLDPLLASISSVDSVYDARRLMPGEGGAQLKRRV
;
A
#
# COMPACT_ATOMS: atom_id res chain seq x y z
N MET A 1 61.29 8.65 13.61
CA MET A 1 61.92 8.98 12.33
C MET A 1 61.41 7.95 11.36
N ASP A 2 60.60 8.17 10.38
CA ASP A 2 59.95 9.25 9.66
C ASP A 2 58.65 8.66 9.08
N ALA A 3 57.62 9.20 9.26
CA ALA A 3 56.77 10.26 8.64
C ALA A 3 56.88 10.36 7.11
N ALA A 4 55.72 10.31 6.52
CA ALA A 4 55.30 10.86 5.24
C ALA A 4 55.40 10.00 3.98
N ALA A 5 54.26 9.68 3.41
CA ALA A 5 53.77 10.38 2.24
C ALA A 5 52.34 9.89 1.89
N ARG A 6 51.34 10.69 2.27
CA ARG A 6 50.02 10.66 1.64
C ARG A 6 50.13 11.45 0.35
N THR A 7 50.11 10.77 -0.78
CA THR A 7 49.88 11.42 -2.08
C THR A 7 48.38 11.63 -2.26
N ALA A 8 48.01 12.86 -2.26
CA ALA A 8 46.72 13.34 -2.70
C ALA A 8 46.57 13.05 -4.22
N HIS A 9 45.58 12.26 -4.59
CA HIS A 9 45.09 12.20 -5.97
C HIS A 9 44.14 13.39 -6.16
N ASP A 10 44.64 14.36 -6.86
CA ASP A 10 43.89 15.48 -7.41
C ASP A 10 43.05 14.95 -8.57
N SER A 11 41.77 14.66 -8.29
CA SER A 11 40.81 14.31 -9.31
C SER A 11 40.14 15.61 -9.80
N THR A 12 40.71 16.20 -10.82
CA THR A 12 40.01 17.19 -11.66
C THR A 12 38.84 16.49 -12.33
N LEU A 13 37.64 16.65 -11.78
CA LEU A 13 36.38 16.21 -12.37
C LEU A 13 36.15 16.97 -13.68
N GLN A 14 36.24 16.28 -14.81
CA GLN A 14 35.76 16.76 -16.10
C GLN A 14 34.23 16.87 -16.08
N PRO A 15 33.63 17.84 -16.78
CA PRO A 15 32.16 17.95 -16.85
C PRO A 15 31.53 16.74 -17.52
N PHE A 16 30.39 16.28 -17.04
CA PHE A 16 29.66 15.07 -17.34
C PHE A 16 29.38 14.77 -18.82
N SER A 17 29.55 15.74 -19.70
CA SER A 17 29.25 15.65 -21.15
C SER A 17 30.40 15.10 -22.01
N GLU A 18 31.58 14.77 -21.44
CA GLU A 18 32.76 14.33 -22.16
C GLU A 18 33.33 12.96 -21.70
N MET A 19 32.65 12.22 -20.84
CA MET A 19 33.06 10.84 -20.52
C MET A 19 32.58 9.90 -21.63
N GLU A 20 33.51 9.26 -22.35
CA GLU A 20 33.20 8.12 -23.20
C GLU A 20 32.74 6.96 -22.30
N HIS A 21 31.42 6.65 -22.36
CA HIS A 21 30.86 5.46 -21.69
C HIS A 21 31.24 4.21 -22.47
N TYR A 22 31.47 3.12 -21.75
CA TYR A 22 31.67 1.81 -22.35
C TYR A 22 30.45 1.42 -23.18
N LYS A 23 30.67 1.01 -24.43
CA LYS A 23 29.58 0.64 -25.34
C LYS A 23 29.42 -0.87 -25.48
N HIS A 24 30.49 -1.60 -25.26
CA HIS A 24 30.52 -3.05 -25.37
C HIS A 24 31.08 -3.68 -24.09
N VAL A 25 30.58 -4.86 -23.78
CA VAL A 25 30.97 -5.60 -22.56
C VAL A 25 32.46 -5.95 -22.56
N ASP A 26 33.03 -6.22 -23.72
CA ASP A 26 34.46 -6.52 -23.86
C ASP A 26 35.38 -5.36 -23.43
N GLU A 27 34.85 -4.15 -23.33
CA GLU A 27 35.58 -2.95 -22.89
C GLU A 27 35.57 -2.80 -21.35
N LEU A 28 34.67 -3.53 -20.65
CA LEU A 28 34.50 -3.41 -19.21
C LEU A 28 35.64 -4.12 -18.44
N PRO A 29 36.17 -3.50 -17.36
CA PRO A 29 37.05 -4.21 -16.43
C PRO A 29 36.31 -5.41 -15.79
N PRO A 30 36.96 -6.59 -15.70
CA PRO A 30 36.36 -7.80 -15.13
C PRO A 30 35.85 -7.60 -13.70
N GLU A 31 36.43 -6.69 -12.94
CA GLU A 31 36.09 -6.41 -11.54
C GLU A 31 34.69 -5.77 -11.37
N ILE A 32 34.13 -5.17 -12.42
CA ILE A 32 32.82 -4.51 -12.39
C ILE A 32 31.76 -5.28 -13.19
N MET A 33 32.12 -6.41 -13.79
CA MET A 33 31.20 -7.28 -14.52
C MET A 33 30.32 -8.07 -13.56
N ALA A 34 29.06 -8.27 -13.97
CA ALA A 34 28.13 -9.12 -13.23
C ALA A 34 28.37 -10.61 -13.51
N ASP A 35 28.24 -11.43 -12.47
CA ASP A 35 28.44 -12.88 -12.56
C ASP A 35 27.49 -13.58 -13.55
N SER A 36 26.30 -13.00 -13.78
CA SER A 36 25.22 -13.58 -14.58
C SER A 36 25.01 -12.92 -15.95
N TYR A 37 25.90 -12.06 -16.40
CA TYR A 37 25.71 -11.35 -17.67
C TYR A 37 25.51 -12.29 -18.87
N ASP A 38 26.36 -13.33 -19.01
CA ASP A 38 26.26 -14.33 -20.09
C ASP A 38 24.87 -15.00 -20.16
N LYS A 39 24.19 -15.10 -19.02
CA LYS A 39 22.84 -15.66 -18.95
C LYS A 39 21.84 -14.66 -19.51
N LEU A 40 21.97 -13.37 -19.19
CA LEU A 40 21.12 -12.30 -19.73
C LEU A 40 21.24 -12.24 -21.25
N GLU A 41 22.46 -12.18 -21.76
CA GLU A 41 22.78 -12.17 -23.19
C GLU A 41 22.10 -13.33 -23.92
N ARG A 42 22.37 -14.57 -23.47
CA ARG A 42 21.78 -15.77 -24.08
C ARG A 42 20.25 -15.80 -24.07
N LEU A 43 19.62 -15.20 -23.07
CA LEU A 43 18.17 -15.10 -22.99
C LEU A 43 17.61 -14.04 -23.97
N CYS A 44 18.22 -12.87 -24.01
CA CYS A 44 17.82 -11.77 -24.89
C CYS A 44 17.96 -12.15 -26.36
N LEU A 45 19.07 -12.73 -26.76
CA LEU A 45 19.35 -13.16 -28.15
C LEU A 45 18.39 -14.25 -28.69
N LYS A 46 17.61 -14.92 -27.81
CA LYS A 46 16.57 -15.86 -28.27
C LYS A 46 15.35 -15.20 -28.89
N TYR A 47 15.07 -13.92 -28.60
CA TYR A 47 13.83 -13.25 -29.01
C TYR A 47 14.00 -11.78 -29.40
N MET A 48 15.15 -11.16 -29.13
CA MET A 48 15.50 -9.81 -29.55
C MET A 48 16.32 -9.83 -30.83
N ASN A 49 16.20 -8.77 -31.65
CA ASN A 49 17.13 -8.53 -32.75
C ASN A 49 18.44 -7.90 -32.24
N GLU A 50 19.47 -7.81 -33.11
CA GLU A 50 20.79 -7.28 -32.75
C GLU A 50 20.76 -5.80 -32.32
N GLU A 51 19.88 -4.99 -32.91
CA GLU A 51 19.73 -3.59 -32.55
C GLU A 51 19.13 -3.41 -31.15
N ASP A 52 18.03 -4.14 -30.84
CA ASP A 52 17.43 -4.17 -29.52
C ASP A 52 18.42 -4.66 -28.45
N PHE A 53 19.19 -5.69 -28.80
CA PHE A 53 20.19 -6.25 -27.86
C PHE A 53 21.36 -5.27 -27.61
N SER A 54 21.85 -4.59 -28.66
CA SER A 54 22.92 -3.59 -28.48
C SER A 54 22.51 -2.49 -27.50
N LYS A 55 21.23 -2.09 -27.50
CA LYS A 55 20.70 -1.12 -26.53
C LYS A 55 20.73 -1.68 -25.09
N VAL A 56 20.41 -2.97 -24.91
CA VAL A 56 20.49 -3.66 -23.61
C VAL A 56 21.93 -3.75 -23.13
N GLU A 57 22.88 -4.08 -24.02
CA GLU A 57 24.30 -4.13 -23.72
C GLU A 57 24.84 -2.77 -23.25
N GLN A 58 24.49 -1.69 -23.96
CA GLN A 58 24.86 -0.34 -23.56
C GLN A 58 24.26 0.06 -22.18
N ALA A 59 23.01 -0.32 -21.92
CA ALA A 59 22.39 -0.07 -20.62
C ALA A 59 23.09 -0.84 -19.48
N TYR A 60 23.53 -2.06 -19.76
CA TYR A 60 24.33 -2.84 -18.83
C TYR A 60 25.69 -2.21 -18.54
N CYS A 61 26.43 -1.82 -19.60
CA CYS A 61 27.72 -1.18 -19.45
C CYS A 61 27.61 0.11 -18.62
N PHE A 62 26.61 0.94 -18.91
CA PHE A 62 26.34 2.14 -18.15
C PHE A 62 26.04 1.85 -16.68
N ALA A 63 25.16 0.88 -16.38
CA ALA A 63 24.83 0.50 -15.01
C ALA A 63 26.05 -0.07 -14.26
N ALA A 64 26.87 -0.89 -14.90
CA ALA A 64 28.08 -1.46 -14.33
C ALA A 64 29.10 -0.37 -13.95
N GLU A 65 29.29 0.63 -14.83
CA GLU A 65 30.12 1.79 -14.56
C GLU A 65 29.62 2.60 -13.35
N LYS A 66 28.31 2.91 -13.30
CA LYS A 66 27.74 3.73 -12.23
C LYS A 66 27.73 3.03 -10.87
N HIS A 67 27.61 1.70 -10.84
CA HIS A 67 27.61 0.90 -9.61
C HIS A 67 28.99 0.28 -9.26
N CYS A 68 30.06 0.64 -9.96
CA CYS A 68 31.40 -0.01 -9.84
C CYS A 68 31.95 -0.04 -8.40
N ASN A 69 31.67 0.97 -7.58
CA ASN A 69 32.13 1.08 -6.21
C ASN A 69 31.11 0.62 -5.16
N GLN A 70 29.96 0.11 -5.58
CA GLN A 70 28.89 -0.25 -4.68
C GLN A 70 28.84 -1.76 -4.44
N LYS A 71 28.61 -2.14 -3.17
CA LYS A 71 28.40 -3.53 -2.76
C LYS A 71 27.09 -3.66 -2.01
N ARG A 72 26.40 -4.76 -2.23
CA ARG A 72 25.22 -5.15 -1.45
C ARG A 72 25.62 -5.56 -0.04
N ARG A 73 24.62 -5.63 0.86
CA ARG A 73 24.82 -6.14 2.24
C ARG A 73 25.27 -7.60 2.29
N SER A 74 25.05 -8.37 1.23
CA SER A 74 25.57 -9.72 1.04
C SER A 74 27.08 -9.75 0.77
N GLY A 75 27.69 -8.61 0.43
CA GLY A 75 29.10 -8.48 0.01
C GLY A 75 29.32 -8.57 -1.50
N GLU A 76 28.33 -8.94 -2.28
CA GLU A 76 28.35 -8.99 -3.74
C GLU A 76 28.39 -7.62 -4.38
N MET A 77 28.89 -7.53 -5.62
CA MET A 77 28.83 -6.31 -6.42
C MET A 77 27.36 -5.92 -6.67
N TYR A 78 27.06 -4.61 -6.58
CA TYR A 78 25.69 -4.11 -6.69
C TYR A 78 25.06 -4.44 -8.04
N ILE A 79 25.86 -4.42 -9.12
CA ILE A 79 25.40 -4.67 -10.49
C ILE A 79 24.73 -6.06 -10.68
N ASN A 80 25.06 -7.03 -9.85
CA ASN A 80 24.41 -8.35 -9.91
C ASN A 80 22.90 -8.25 -9.70
N HIS A 81 22.42 -7.25 -8.94
CA HIS A 81 20.97 -7.07 -8.71
C HIS A 81 20.20 -6.62 -9.96
N PRO A 82 20.53 -5.49 -10.60
CA PRO A 82 19.89 -5.09 -11.84
C PRO A 82 19.94 -6.16 -12.93
N VAL A 83 21.06 -6.88 -13.03
CA VAL A 83 21.22 -7.98 -14.01
C VAL A 83 20.27 -9.14 -13.70
N GLU A 84 20.15 -9.57 -12.46
CA GLU A 84 19.19 -10.64 -12.09
C GLU A 84 17.73 -10.20 -12.27
N VAL A 85 17.41 -8.93 -12.03
CA VAL A 85 16.08 -8.36 -12.35
C VAL A 85 15.84 -8.39 -13.86
N ALA A 86 16.84 -8.00 -14.65
CA ALA A 86 16.78 -8.03 -16.12
C ALA A 86 16.62 -9.48 -16.64
N ILE A 87 17.29 -10.45 -16.03
CA ILE A 87 17.14 -11.89 -16.34
C ILE A 87 15.70 -12.36 -16.12
N ILE A 88 15.08 -11.99 -14.99
CA ILE A 88 13.67 -12.32 -14.72
C ILE A 88 12.77 -11.78 -15.82
N LEU A 89 13.00 -10.55 -16.27
CA LEU A 89 12.23 -9.91 -17.31
C LEU A 89 12.51 -10.47 -18.71
N ALA A 90 13.75 -10.87 -18.98
CA ALA A 90 14.12 -11.56 -20.21
C ALA A 90 13.50 -12.97 -20.29
N ASP A 91 13.39 -13.70 -19.18
CA ASP A 91 12.66 -14.97 -19.10
C ASP A 91 11.15 -14.78 -19.39
N LEU A 92 10.59 -13.62 -19.00
CA LEU A 92 9.24 -13.20 -19.35
C LEU A 92 9.14 -12.67 -20.79
N LYS A 93 10.23 -12.66 -21.52
CA LYS A 93 10.38 -12.17 -22.90
C LYS A 93 9.91 -10.72 -23.08
N MET A 94 10.17 -9.84 -22.12
CA MET A 94 9.82 -8.42 -22.17
C MET A 94 10.62 -7.68 -23.25
N ASP A 95 10.09 -6.54 -23.69
CA ASP A 95 10.77 -5.71 -24.71
C ASP A 95 12.08 -5.10 -24.20
N CYS A 96 12.93 -4.60 -25.12
CA CYS A 96 14.24 -4.07 -24.78
C CYS A 96 14.14 -2.86 -23.82
N ASP A 97 13.12 -2.01 -23.94
CA ASP A 97 12.96 -0.84 -23.07
C ASP A 97 12.72 -1.23 -21.62
N VAL A 98 11.95 -2.32 -21.39
CA VAL A 98 11.72 -2.85 -20.04
C VAL A 98 12.99 -3.47 -19.46
N VAL A 99 13.77 -4.22 -20.28
CA VAL A 99 15.04 -4.82 -19.84
C VAL A 99 16.08 -3.72 -19.54
N CYS A 100 16.17 -2.68 -20.38
CA CYS A 100 17.01 -1.51 -20.11
C CYS A 100 16.57 -0.78 -18.83
N ALA A 101 15.26 -0.57 -18.65
CA ALA A 101 14.76 0.05 -17.44
C ALA A 101 15.08 -0.78 -16.17
N ALA A 102 15.10 -2.11 -16.27
CA ALA A 102 15.52 -2.98 -15.18
C ALA A 102 17.01 -2.84 -14.84
N LEU A 103 17.87 -2.70 -15.85
CA LEU A 103 19.30 -2.48 -15.63
C LEU A 103 19.58 -1.12 -15.00
N LEU A 104 18.76 -0.11 -15.31
CA LEU A 104 18.98 1.28 -14.95
C LEU A 104 18.13 1.77 -13.75
N HIS A 105 17.20 0.96 -13.20
CA HIS A 105 16.21 1.46 -12.23
C HIS A 105 16.82 2.03 -10.95
N ASP A 106 17.93 1.46 -10.48
CA ASP A 106 18.62 1.92 -9.28
C ASP A 106 19.69 2.97 -9.56
N THR A 107 20.10 3.20 -10.82
CA THR A 107 21.13 4.18 -11.15
C THR A 107 20.71 5.60 -10.78
N VAL A 108 19.44 5.96 -11.00
CA VAL A 108 18.89 7.28 -10.66
C VAL A 108 18.66 7.45 -9.16
N GLU A 109 18.44 6.32 -8.44
CA GLU A 109 18.16 6.35 -7.00
C GLU A 109 19.44 6.33 -6.15
N ASP A 110 20.43 5.55 -6.57
CA ASP A 110 21.63 5.24 -5.78
C ASP A 110 22.92 5.86 -6.33
N THR A 111 22.87 6.62 -7.44
CA THR A 111 24.02 7.30 -8.03
C THR A 111 23.69 8.76 -8.39
N GLU A 112 24.66 9.49 -8.95
CA GLU A 112 24.48 10.88 -9.41
C GLU A 112 23.77 10.99 -10.78
N THR A 113 23.31 9.88 -11.37
CA THR A 113 22.66 9.84 -12.68
C THR A 113 21.30 10.51 -12.62
N SER A 114 21.02 11.43 -13.54
CA SER A 114 19.72 12.08 -13.66
C SER A 114 18.80 11.39 -14.68
N LEU A 115 17.48 11.60 -14.55
CA LEU A 115 16.51 11.13 -15.56
C LEU A 115 16.76 11.72 -16.94
N THR A 116 17.33 12.93 -17.02
CA THR A 116 17.71 13.56 -18.29
C THR A 116 18.87 12.83 -18.98
N ASP A 117 19.81 12.29 -18.21
CA ASP A 117 20.91 11.49 -18.76
C ASP A 117 20.37 10.15 -19.32
N VAL A 118 19.46 9.49 -18.57
CA VAL A 118 18.80 8.27 -19.03
C VAL A 118 17.97 8.52 -20.30
N SER A 119 17.19 9.61 -20.36
CA SER A 119 16.40 9.96 -21.53
C SER A 119 17.30 10.24 -22.74
N GLY A 120 18.42 10.96 -22.54
CA GLY A 120 19.35 11.30 -23.62
C GLY A 120 20.06 10.09 -24.21
N LEU A 121 20.40 9.07 -23.40
CA LEU A 121 21.14 7.88 -23.83
C LEU A 121 20.24 6.74 -24.31
N PHE A 122 19.10 6.53 -23.62
CA PHE A 122 18.25 5.34 -23.80
C PHE A 122 16.84 5.65 -24.26
N GLY A 123 16.47 6.92 -24.38
CA GLY A 123 15.18 7.42 -24.84
C GLY A 123 14.15 7.63 -23.72
N ASP A 124 13.13 8.43 -24.05
CA ASP A 124 12.10 8.87 -23.09
C ASP A 124 11.32 7.72 -22.46
N THR A 125 11.04 6.67 -23.22
CA THR A 125 10.30 5.49 -22.72
C THR A 125 11.05 4.81 -21.57
N VAL A 126 12.36 4.61 -21.70
CA VAL A 126 13.18 3.99 -20.63
C VAL A 126 13.22 4.92 -19.42
N ALA A 127 13.41 6.22 -19.62
CA ALA A 127 13.44 7.21 -18.54
C ALA A 127 12.10 7.28 -17.79
N GLU A 128 10.96 7.23 -18.49
CA GLU A 128 9.62 7.20 -17.87
C GLU A 128 9.39 5.92 -17.04
N LEU A 129 9.87 4.77 -17.51
CA LEU A 129 9.79 3.51 -16.78
C LEU A 129 10.65 3.57 -15.50
N VAL A 130 11.89 4.06 -15.61
CA VAL A 130 12.80 4.24 -14.47
C VAL A 130 12.20 5.20 -13.44
N ASP A 131 11.71 6.38 -13.88
CA ASP A 131 11.02 7.36 -13.00
C ASP A 131 9.82 6.72 -12.28
N GLY A 132 9.03 5.92 -13.00
CA GLY A 132 7.90 5.20 -12.45
C GLY A 132 8.29 4.22 -11.33
N VAL A 133 9.37 3.46 -11.52
CA VAL A 133 9.88 2.49 -10.53
C VAL A 133 10.46 3.21 -9.31
N THR A 134 11.28 4.26 -9.51
CA THR A 134 11.94 5.05 -8.45
C THR A 134 10.93 5.76 -7.55
N LYS A 135 9.87 6.37 -8.11
CA LYS A 135 8.82 7.04 -7.34
C LYS A 135 8.03 6.12 -6.41
N LEU A 136 8.09 4.82 -6.64
CA LEU A 136 7.44 3.81 -5.79
C LEU A 136 8.26 3.50 -4.52
N THR A 137 9.55 3.83 -4.49
CA THR A 137 10.47 3.45 -3.42
C THR A 137 10.49 4.50 -2.29
N ASN A 138 10.41 5.79 -2.60
CA ASN A 138 10.61 6.89 -1.66
C ASN A 138 9.29 7.38 -1.01
N ILE A 139 8.96 6.85 0.20
CA ILE A 139 7.82 7.31 1.01
C ILE A 139 8.25 7.43 2.48
N GLU A 140 8.30 8.66 2.97
CA GLU A 140 8.51 8.98 4.38
C GLU A 140 7.16 9.22 5.06
N VAL A 141 6.75 8.34 5.97
CA VAL A 141 5.55 8.48 6.80
C VAL A 141 5.76 7.81 8.15
N ASP A 142 5.19 8.37 9.20
CA ASP A 142 5.36 7.95 10.58
C ASP A 142 4.65 6.63 10.95
N SER A 143 3.68 6.18 10.14
CA SER A 143 2.88 4.98 10.41
C SER A 143 3.04 3.92 9.29
N MET A 144 3.19 2.66 9.70
CA MET A 144 3.36 1.51 8.79
C MET A 144 2.15 1.28 7.87
N ASP A 145 0.94 1.46 8.39
CA ASP A 145 -0.30 1.29 7.64
C ASP A 145 -0.46 2.41 6.59
N GLU A 146 -0.09 3.65 6.96
CA GLU A 146 -0.09 4.78 6.03
C GLU A 146 0.97 4.61 4.94
N LYS A 147 2.16 4.11 5.29
CA LYS A 147 3.22 3.81 4.31
C LYS A 147 2.74 2.79 3.28
N GLN A 148 2.09 1.71 3.71
CA GLN A 148 1.51 0.71 2.83
C GLN A 148 0.41 1.30 1.92
N ALA A 149 -0.48 2.14 2.47
CA ALA A 149 -1.56 2.79 1.72
C ALA A 149 -1.02 3.73 0.64
N LEU A 150 -0.04 4.56 0.99
CA LEU A 150 0.59 5.50 0.06
C LEU A 150 1.42 4.78 -1.01
N THR A 151 2.14 3.72 -0.63
CA THR A 151 2.87 2.88 -1.60
C THR A 151 1.91 2.30 -2.63
N LEU A 152 0.82 1.69 -2.19
CA LEU A 152 -0.19 1.14 -3.09
C LEU A 152 -0.83 2.23 -3.97
N ARG A 153 -1.20 3.38 -3.40
CA ARG A 153 -1.74 4.51 -4.18
C ARG A 153 -0.77 4.96 -5.28
N LYS A 154 0.51 5.13 -4.95
CA LYS A 154 1.54 5.48 -5.93
C LYS A 154 1.72 4.39 -6.99
N MET A 155 1.73 3.12 -6.58
CA MET A 155 1.80 1.98 -7.51
C MET A 155 0.65 2.01 -8.51
N PHE A 156 -0.58 2.20 -8.06
CA PHE A 156 -1.73 2.29 -8.95
C PHE A 156 -1.66 3.50 -9.89
N LEU A 157 -1.18 4.66 -9.40
CA LEU A 157 -0.97 5.84 -10.24
C LEU A 157 0.12 5.63 -11.30
N ALA A 158 1.20 4.92 -10.97
CA ALA A 158 2.23 4.57 -11.93
C ALA A 158 1.70 3.57 -12.98
N MET A 159 0.98 2.53 -12.53
CA MET A 159 0.33 1.54 -13.41
C MET A 159 -0.65 2.16 -14.40
N SER A 160 -1.32 3.26 -14.05
CA SER A 160 -2.26 3.93 -14.96
C SER A 160 -1.56 4.64 -16.12
N LYS A 161 -0.30 5.00 -15.94
CA LYS A 161 0.53 5.60 -16.98
C LYS A 161 1.12 4.51 -17.87
N ASP A 162 1.83 3.57 -17.28
CA ASP A 162 2.40 2.41 -17.98
C ASP A 162 2.45 1.19 -17.04
N ILE A 163 1.79 0.11 -17.44
CA ILE A 163 1.73 -1.12 -16.65
C ILE A 163 3.08 -1.83 -16.55
N ARG A 164 4.01 -1.54 -17.47
CA ARG A 164 5.36 -2.14 -17.46
C ARG A 164 6.14 -1.76 -16.20
N VAL A 165 5.87 -0.60 -15.61
CA VAL A 165 6.46 -0.16 -14.34
C VAL A 165 6.25 -1.18 -13.23
N ILE A 166 5.02 -1.76 -13.13
CA ILE A 166 4.76 -2.75 -12.09
C ILE A 166 5.38 -4.10 -12.39
N ILE A 167 5.53 -4.46 -13.67
CA ILE A 167 6.21 -5.69 -14.07
C ILE A 167 7.69 -5.64 -13.64
N VAL A 168 8.37 -4.51 -13.89
CA VAL A 168 9.74 -4.27 -13.39
C VAL A 168 9.77 -4.35 -11.87
N LYS A 169 8.81 -3.71 -11.18
CA LYS A 169 8.76 -3.72 -9.70
C LYS A 169 8.47 -5.09 -9.11
N LEU A 170 7.70 -5.94 -9.79
CA LEU A 170 7.49 -7.34 -9.39
C LEU A 170 8.75 -8.17 -9.55
N ALA A 171 9.51 -7.97 -10.64
CA ALA A 171 10.80 -8.63 -10.86
C ALA A 171 11.86 -8.18 -9.83
N ASP A 172 11.96 -6.87 -9.55
CA ASP A 172 12.78 -6.32 -8.47
C ASP A 172 12.40 -6.94 -7.12
N ARG A 173 11.11 -6.97 -6.78
CA ARG A 173 10.64 -7.58 -5.54
C ARG A 173 10.99 -9.06 -5.46
N LEU A 174 10.87 -9.80 -6.55
CA LEU A 174 11.19 -11.21 -6.59
C LEU A 174 12.67 -11.45 -6.30
N HIS A 175 13.57 -10.70 -6.97
CA HIS A 175 15.02 -10.82 -6.69
C HIS A 175 15.36 -10.39 -5.25
N ASN A 176 14.75 -9.33 -4.74
CA ASN A 176 14.91 -8.92 -3.36
C ASN A 176 14.43 -9.99 -2.35
N MET A 177 13.39 -10.76 -2.68
CA MET A 177 12.94 -11.89 -1.86
C MET A 177 13.90 -13.08 -1.91
N ARG A 178 14.53 -13.35 -3.06
CA ARG A 178 15.57 -14.39 -3.22
C ARG A 178 16.80 -14.10 -2.36
N THR A 179 17.15 -12.83 -2.20
CA THR A 179 18.33 -12.36 -1.45
C THR A 179 18.01 -11.85 -0.04
N LEU A 180 16.79 -12.08 0.46
CA LEU A 180 16.28 -11.51 1.70
C LEU A 180 17.04 -11.95 2.96
N ALA A 181 17.76 -13.07 2.91
CA ALA A 181 18.56 -13.64 4.02
C ALA A 181 19.61 -12.66 4.56
N ALA A 182 20.15 -11.77 3.72
CA ALA A 182 21.16 -10.78 4.10
C ALA A 182 20.62 -9.64 4.99
N LEU A 183 19.31 -9.53 5.16
CA LEU A 183 18.70 -8.51 5.99
C LEU A 183 18.52 -8.98 7.45
N ARG A 184 18.38 -8.02 8.37
CA ARG A 184 18.01 -8.28 9.77
C ARG A 184 16.61 -8.91 9.85
N GLU A 185 16.37 -9.71 10.88
CA GLU A 185 15.14 -10.48 11.06
C GLU A 185 13.87 -9.63 11.02
N ASP A 186 13.86 -8.50 11.73
CA ASP A 186 12.74 -7.57 11.76
C ASP A 186 12.38 -7.05 10.36
N ARG A 187 13.40 -6.74 9.55
CA ARG A 187 13.24 -6.31 8.17
C ARG A 187 12.82 -7.43 7.23
N ARG A 188 13.36 -8.65 7.46
CA ARG A 188 12.94 -9.84 6.68
C ARG A 188 11.46 -10.13 6.84
N LEU A 189 10.99 -10.19 8.08
CA LEU A 189 9.57 -10.45 8.37
C LEU A 189 8.64 -9.37 7.80
N PHE A 190 9.06 -8.09 7.91
CA PHE A 190 8.30 -7.00 7.32
C PHE A 190 8.17 -7.13 5.80
N LYS A 191 9.32 -7.32 5.11
CA LYS A 191 9.34 -7.45 3.64
C LYS A 191 8.58 -8.69 3.16
N ALA A 192 8.70 -9.82 3.86
CA ALA A 192 7.96 -11.04 3.55
C ALA A 192 6.44 -10.82 3.70
N ARG A 193 5.99 -10.13 4.75
CA ARG A 193 4.57 -9.82 4.95
C ARG A 193 4.03 -8.84 3.90
N GLU A 194 4.78 -7.78 3.61
CA GLU A 194 4.43 -6.85 2.54
C GLU A 194 4.30 -7.58 1.19
N THR A 195 5.21 -8.50 0.90
CA THR A 195 5.20 -9.30 -0.32
C THR A 195 3.98 -10.21 -0.38
N MET A 196 3.67 -10.91 0.70
CA MET A 196 2.51 -11.79 0.78
C MET A 196 1.19 -11.03 0.68
N ASP A 197 1.11 -9.85 1.30
CA ASP A 197 -0.12 -9.07 1.41
C ASP A 197 -0.40 -8.17 0.20
N VAL A 198 0.64 -7.83 -0.60
CA VAL A 198 0.52 -6.85 -1.68
C VAL A 198 1.01 -7.38 -3.01
N TYR A 199 2.29 -7.79 -3.10
CA TYR A 199 2.91 -8.10 -4.39
C TYR A 199 2.47 -9.43 -4.97
N ALA A 200 2.32 -10.47 -4.16
CA ALA A 200 1.85 -11.78 -4.64
C ALA A 200 0.41 -11.74 -5.17
N PRO A 201 -0.56 -11.08 -4.50
CA PRO A 201 -1.90 -10.87 -5.05
C PRO A 201 -1.92 -10.02 -6.31
N LEU A 202 -1.05 -9.01 -6.38
CA LEU A 202 -0.95 -8.17 -7.57
C LEU A 202 -0.43 -8.98 -8.77
N ALA A 203 0.58 -9.83 -8.57
CA ALA A 203 1.06 -10.75 -9.59
C ALA A 203 -0.04 -11.73 -10.04
N ASP A 204 -0.88 -12.22 -9.09
CA ASP A 204 -2.05 -13.06 -9.42
C ASP A 204 -3.05 -12.32 -10.30
N ARG A 205 -3.36 -11.08 -9.96
CA ARG A 205 -4.33 -10.25 -10.72
C ARG A 205 -3.83 -9.93 -12.13
N LEU A 206 -2.52 -9.76 -12.29
CA LEU A 206 -1.88 -9.57 -13.59
C LEU A 206 -1.66 -10.89 -14.36
N GLY A 207 -2.06 -12.03 -13.79
CA GLY A 207 -1.93 -13.35 -14.39
C GLY A 207 -0.50 -13.91 -14.38
N MET A 208 0.46 -13.24 -13.75
CA MET A 208 1.88 -13.61 -13.69
C MET A 208 2.10 -14.73 -12.67
N SER A 209 1.64 -15.96 -13.03
CA SER A 209 1.60 -17.09 -12.10
C SER A 209 2.98 -17.51 -11.60
N SER A 210 4.00 -17.48 -12.46
CA SER A 210 5.38 -17.85 -12.11
C SER A 210 5.94 -16.97 -11.00
N ILE A 211 5.81 -15.67 -11.13
CA ILE A 211 6.24 -14.69 -10.11
C ILE A 211 5.40 -14.83 -8.84
N LYS A 212 4.07 -14.94 -8.97
CA LYS A 212 3.18 -15.09 -7.81
C LYS A 212 3.59 -16.24 -6.90
N TRP A 213 3.75 -17.42 -7.48
CA TRP A 213 4.02 -18.62 -6.68
C TRP A 213 5.36 -18.56 -5.97
N GLU A 214 6.37 -18.03 -6.62
CA GLU A 214 7.68 -17.89 -6.01
C GLU A 214 7.67 -16.84 -4.89
N LEU A 215 6.98 -15.72 -5.09
CA LEU A 215 6.77 -14.72 -4.04
C LEU A 215 6.02 -15.28 -2.83
N GLU A 216 4.96 -16.09 -3.06
CA GLU A 216 4.20 -16.75 -2.00
C GLU A 216 5.08 -17.73 -1.23
N ASP A 217 5.82 -18.62 -1.91
CA ASP A 217 6.66 -19.63 -1.27
C ASP A 217 7.85 -19.02 -0.50
N LEU A 218 8.52 -18.01 -1.06
CA LEU A 218 9.57 -17.27 -0.38
C LEU A 218 9.05 -16.52 0.84
N SER A 219 7.89 -15.88 0.73
CA SER A 219 7.27 -15.20 1.86
C SER A 219 6.86 -16.19 2.96
N PHE A 220 6.31 -17.34 2.58
CA PHE A 220 5.94 -18.39 3.50
C PHE A 220 7.15 -18.96 4.26
N PHE A 221 8.27 -19.13 3.58
CA PHE A 221 9.53 -19.56 4.20
C PHE A 221 9.95 -18.67 5.36
N TYR A 222 9.82 -17.34 5.22
CA TYR A 222 10.22 -16.40 6.27
C TYR A 222 9.13 -16.15 7.33
N LEU A 223 7.84 -16.23 6.96
CA LEU A 223 6.73 -15.93 7.87
C LEU A 223 6.36 -17.10 8.78
N GLU A 224 6.47 -18.33 8.28
CA GLU A 224 6.05 -19.55 8.98
C GLU A 224 7.10 -20.67 8.75
N PRO A 225 8.35 -20.49 9.21
CA PRO A 225 9.46 -21.37 8.87
C PRO A 225 9.24 -22.83 9.27
N ASP A 226 8.64 -23.07 10.45
CA ASP A 226 8.35 -24.42 10.94
C ASP A 226 7.31 -25.14 10.07
N ALA A 227 6.27 -24.42 9.65
CA ALA A 227 5.25 -24.98 8.77
C ALA A 227 5.81 -25.26 7.37
N TYR A 228 6.64 -24.34 6.86
CA TYR A 228 7.35 -24.53 5.58
C TYR A 228 8.23 -25.78 5.61
N GLN A 229 9.09 -25.94 6.63
CA GLN A 229 9.99 -27.09 6.77
C GLN A 229 9.24 -28.42 6.91
N ARG A 230 8.12 -28.44 7.65
CA ARG A 230 7.25 -29.62 7.75
C ARG A 230 6.72 -30.03 6.39
N ILE A 231 6.15 -29.09 5.63
CA ILE A 231 5.61 -29.39 4.31
C ILE A 231 6.72 -29.80 3.34
N ALA A 232 7.85 -29.10 3.34
CA ALA A 232 8.99 -29.43 2.48
C ALA A 232 9.51 -30.86 2.72
N ARG A 233 9.59 -31.30 3.99
CA ARG A 233 9.94 -32.68 4.35
C ARG A 233 8.92 -33.70 3.81
N MET A 234 7.62 -33.47 4.08
CA MET A 234 6.56 -34.36 3.61
C MET A 234 6.51 -34.49 2.08
N VAL A 235 6.78 -33.37 1.37
CA VAL A 235 6.88 -33.37 -0.09
C VAL A 235 8.12 -34.12 -0.56
N ALA A 236 9.25 -33.97 0.11
CA ALA A 236 10.52 -34.65 -0.23
C ALA A 236 10.41 -36.18 -0.03
N GLU A 237 9.86 -36.61 1.10
CA GLU A 237 9.68 -38.04 1.42
C GLU A 237 8.80 -38.79 0.41
N SER A 238 7.85 -38.10 -0.20
CA SER A 238 6.96 -38.69 -1.21
C SER A 238 7.48 -38.58 -2.66
N ARG A 239 8.68 -38.03 -2.87
CA ARG A 239 9.18 -37.65 -4.20
C ARG A 239 9.33 -38.82 -5.16
N GLU A 240 10.06 -39.87 -4.78
CA GLU A 240 10.32 -41.02 -5.65
C GLU A 240 9.07 -41.78 -6.06
N VAL A 241 8.14 -41.96 -5.10
CA VAL A 241 6.86 -42.62 -5.37
C VAL A 241 6.01 -41.80 -6.32
N ARG A 242 6.04 -40.49 -6.15
CA ARG A 242 5.31 -39.57 -6.98
C ARG A 242 5.88 -39.46 -8.40
N GLU A 243 7.21 -39.40 -8.55
CA GLU A 243 7.87 -39.38 -9.87
C GLU A 243 7.59 -40.67 -10.67
N ARG A 244 7.66 -41.83 -10.03
CA ARG A 244 7.26 -43.11 -10.68
C ARG A 244 5.80 -43.09 -11.13
N TYR A 245 4.90 -42.72 -10.23
CA TYR A 245 3.47 -42.60 -10.54
C TYR A 245 3.21 -41.66 -11.72
N LEU A 246 3.86 -40.50 -11.74
CA LEU A 246 3.75 -39.53 -12.83
C LEU A 246 4.26 -40.11 -14.14
N ALA A 247 5.43 -40.76 -14.15
CA ALA A 247 6.01 -41.33 -15.35
C ALA A 247 5.08 -42.41 -15.98
N GLU A 248 4.53 -43.30 -15.17
CA GLU A 248 3.56 -44.33 -15.62
C GLU A 248 2.26 -43.67 -16.17
N THR A 249 1.76 -42.67 -15.47
CA THR A 249 0.55 -41.95 -15.86
C THR A 249 0.73 -41.18 -17.16
N ILE A 250 1.87 -40.49 -17.30
CA ILE A 250 2.25 -39.75 -18.52
C ILE A 250 2.34 -40.74 -19.71
N LYS A 251 2.98 -41.88 -19.52
CA LYS A 251 3.09 -42.90 -20.57
C LYS A 251 1.71 -43.37 -21.03
N THR A 252 0.84 -43.77 -20.10
CA THR A 252 -0.51 -44.26 -20.39
C THR A 252 -1.32 -43.20 -21.12
N LEU A 253 -1.25 -41.94 -20.70
CA LEU A 253 -1.98 -40.85 -21.37
C LEU A 253 -1.40 -40.54 -22.75
N THR A 254 -0.05 -40.56 -22.89
CA THR A 254 0.62 -40.37 -24.17
C THR A 254 0.19 -41.45 -25.19
N ASP A 255 0.17 -42.70 -24.78
CA ASP A 255 -0.25 -43.82 -25.64
C ASP A 255 -1.70 -43.64 -26.12
N GLU A 256 -2.61 -43.23 -25.23
CA GLU A 256 -4.02 -42.96 -25.58
C GLU A 256 -4.19 -41.74 -26.48
N LEU A 257 -3.49 -40.64 -26.24
CA LEU A 257 -3.56 -39.45 -27.10
C LEU A 257 -3.04 -39.72 -28.50
N ASN A 258 -1.96 -40.50 -28.62
CA ASN A 258 -1.46 -40.98 -29.91
C ASN A 258 -2.47 -41.92 -30.61
N ARG A 259 -3.16 -42.81 -29.86
CA ARG A 259 -4.18 -43.71 -30.38
C ARG A 259 -5.36 -42.98 -31.01
N ILE A 260 -5.77 -41.84 -30.44
CA ILE A 260 -6.83 -41.01 -31.00
C ILE A 260 -6.36 -40.05 -32.12
N GLY A 261 -5.05 -40.12 -32.49
CA GLY A 261 -4.48 -39.33 -33.59
C GLY A 261 -4.20 -37.87 -33.20
N LEU A 262 -3.96 -37.56 -31.92
CA LEU A 262 -3.56 -36.22 -31.49
C LEU A 262 -2.04 -36.08 -31.64
N GLU A 263 -1.62 -35.03 -32.33
CA GLU A 263 -0.20 -34.76 -32.58
C GLU A 263 0.25 -33.47 -31.93
N GLY A 264 1.56 -33.33 -31.64
CA GLY A 264 2.17 -32.09 -31.16
C GLY A 264 1.73 -31.66 -29.75
N PHE A 265 1.27 -32.58 -28.93
CA PHE A 265 0.95 -32.28 -27.52
C PHE A 265 2.18 -32.46 -26.59
N GLN A 266 2.13 -31.80 -25.46
CA GLN A 266 3.11 -31.99 -24.37
C GLN A 266 2.38 -32.36 -23.08
N ILE A 267 2.96 -33.31 -22.33
CA ILE A 267 2.46 -33.71 -21.00
C ILE A 267 3.55 -33.49 -19.98
N ASN A 268 3.29 -32.64 -19.01
CA ASN A 268 4.23 -32.32 -17.95
C ASN A 268 3.61 -32.59 -16.56
N GLY A 269 4.40 -33.20 -15.67
CA GLY A 269 4.04 -33.24 -14.26
C GLY A 269 4.12 -31.84 -13.64
N ARG A 270 3.11 -31.47 -12.86
CA ARG A 270 3.09 -30.22 -12.13
C ARG A 270 3.24 -30.47 -10.63
N SER A 271 4.30 -29.95 -10.03
CA SER A 271 4.43 -29.88 -8.59
C SER A 271 3.57 -28.75 -8.01
N LYS A 272 2.95 -28.99 -6.88
CA LYS A 272 2.19 -27.95 -6.18
C LYS A 272 3.08 -27.17 -5.25
N HIS A 273 2.93 -25.86 -5.23
CA HIS A 273 3.71 -24.95 -4.39
C HIS A 273 3.37 -25.11 -2.91
N TYR A 274 4.36 -24.93 -2.04
CA TYR A 274 4.27 -25.19 -0.60
C TYR A 274 3.19 -24.35 0.08
N TRP A 275 3.11 -23.06 -0.26
CA TRP A 275 2.05 -22.17 0.24
C TRP A 275 0.65 -22.66 -0.12
N SER A 276 0.47 -23.12 -1.37
CA SER A 276 -0.82 -23.65 -1.83
C SER A 276 -1.22 -24.91 -1.06
N ILE A 277 -0.27 -25.75 -0.68
CA ILE A 277 -0.49 -26.92 0.17
C ILE A 277 -0.92 -26.49 1.57
N TYR A 278 -0.14 -25.58 2.20
CA TYR A 278 -0.41 -25.03 3.53
C TYR A 278 -1.81 -24.40 3.64
N GLN A 279 -2.18 -23.58 2.66
CA GLN A 279 -3.50 -22.95 2.62
C GLN A 279 -4.64 -23.97 2.56
N LYS A 280 -4.47 -25.06 1.81
CA LYS A 280 -5.49 -26.12 1.76
C LYS A 280 -5.60 -26.87 3.08
N MET A 281 -4.47 -27.18 3.74
CA MET A 281 -4.46 -27.78 5.06
C MET A 281 -5.18 -26.89 6.09
N LYS A 282 -4.81 -25.62 6.15
CA LYS A 282 -5.35 -24.63 7.10
C LYS A 282 -6.84 -24.35 6.90
N ARG A 283 -7.28 -24.12 5.63
CA ARG A 283 -8.69 -23.78 5.33
C ARG A 283 -9.66 -24.94 5.46
N LYS A 284 -9.21 -26.18 5.17
CA LYS A 284 -10.08 -27.37 5.15
C LYS A 284 -9.90 -28.28 6.36
N GLY A 285 -8.98 -27.93 7.28
CA GLY A 285 -8.64 -28.77 8.43
C GLY A 285 -8.16 -30.18 8.03
N LYS A 286 -7.53 -30.31 6.84
CA LYS A 286 -7.11 -31.60 6.29
C LYS A 286 -5.67 -31.90 6.63
N GLU A 287 -5.40 -33.17 6.92
CA GLU A 287 -4.01 -33.66 6.99
C GLU A 287 -3.37 -33.74 5.60
N PHE A 288 -2.04 -33.75 5.56
CA PHE A 288 -1.29 -33.81 4.31
C PHE A 288 -1.64 -35.06 3.47
N SER A 289 -1.85 -36.22 4.13
CA SER A 289 -2.30 -37.46 3.53
C SER A 289 -3.67 -37.38 2.83
N GLU A 290 -4.50 -36.42 3.21
CA GLU A 290 -5.82 -36.16 2.62
C GLU A 290 -5.79 -35.14 1.48
N ILE A 291 -4.60 -34.59 1.15
CA ILE A 291 -4.43 -33.69 0.02
C ILE A 291 -4.16 -34.52 -1.24
N TYR A 292 -5.22 -34.98 -1.86
CA TYR A 292 -5.16 -35.85 -3.05
C TYR A 292 -4.63 -35.20 -4.32
N ASP A 293 -4.51 -33.87 -4.38
CA ASP A 293 -4.09 -33.08 -5.55
C ASP A 293 -2.63 -32.60 -5.48
N LEU A 294 -1.78 -33.33 -4.78
CA LEU A 294 -0.32 -33.13 -4.79
C LEU A 294 0.30 -33.49 -6.13
N VAL A 295 -0.36 -34.39 -6.86
CA VAL A 295 0.06 -34.83 -8.19
C VAL A 295 -0.93 -34.26 -9.19
N ALA A 296 -0.41 -33.46 -10.12
CA ALA A 296 -1.17 -32.91 -11.21
C ALA A 296 -0.44 -33.11 -12.53
N LEU A 297 -1.16 -33.38 -13.60
CA LEU A 297 -0.65 -33.36 -14.96
C LEU A 297 -1.10 -32.09 -15.67
N ARG A 298 -0.25 -31.60 -16.53
CA ARG A 298 -0.56 -30.53 -17.46
C ARG A 298 -0.40 -31.08 -18.88
N VAL A 299 -1.46 -30.99 -19.65
CA VAL A 299 -1.47 -31.33 -21.06
C VAL A 299 -1.59 -30.03 -21.87
N ILE A 300 -0.64 -29.82 -22.76
CA ILE A 300 -0.62 -28.64 -23.64
C ILE A 300 -0.87 -29.13 -25.06
N THR A 301 -1.81 -28.50 -25.77
CA THR A 301 -2.27 -28.88 -27.11
C THR A 301 -2.24 -27.68 -28.05
N HIS A 302 -2.43 -27.91 -29.36
CA HIS A 302 -2.38 -26.82 -30.33
C HIS A 302 -3.71 -26.03 -30.44
N SER A 303 -4.85 -26.69 -30.26
CA SER A 303 -6.15 -26.05 -30.45
C SER A 303 -7.13 -26.30 -29.32
N VAL A 304 -8.13 -25.42 -29.19
CA VAL A 304 -9.23 -25.61 -28.24
C VAL A 304 -9.97 -26.94 -28.47
N ARG A 305 -10.13 -27.34 -29.75
CA ARG A 305 -10.73 -28.62 -30.11
C ARG A 305 -9.93 -29.79 -29.54
N ASP A 306 -8.61 -29.72 -29.61
CA ASP A 306 -7.72 -30.75 -29.07
C ASP A 306 -7.79 -30.81 -27.54
N CYS A 307 -8.00 -29.67 -26.87
CA CYS A 307 -8.24 -29.64 -25.43
C CYS A 307 -9.47 -30.48 -25.05
N TYR A 308 -10.59 -30.32 -25.74
CA TYR A 308 -11.81 -31.11 -25.47
C TYR A 308 -11.67 -32.57 -25.91
N SER A 309 -10.95 -32.86 -26.99
CA SER A 309 -10.61 -34.22 -27.38
C SER A 309 -9.75 -34.91 -26.34
N THR A 310 -8.76 -34.23 -25.79
CA THR A 310 -7.94 -34.71 -24.68
C THR A 310 -8.79 -34.97 -23.43
N LEU A 311 -9.73 -34.09 -23.09
CA LEU A 311 -10.66 -34.31 -21.98
C LEU A 311 -11.46 -35.59 -22.16
N GLY A 312 -11.98 -35.85 -23.37
CA GLY A 312 -12.68 -37.10 -23.74
C GLY A 312 -11.82 -38.34 -23.54
N ALA A 313 -10.57 -38.31 -24.00
CA ALA A 313 -9.60 -39.39 -23.80
C ALA A 313 -9.30 -39.63 -22.30
N VAL A 314 -9.07 -38.56 -21.56
CA VAL A 314 -8.82 -38.64 -20.10
C VAL A 314 -10.00 -39.29 -19.38
N HIS A 315 -11.25 -38.89 -19.68
CA HIS A 315 -12.45 -39.46 -19.06
C HIS A 315 -12.78 -40.89 -19.56
N THR A 316 -12.24 -41.30 -20.71
CA THR A 316 -12.30 -42.68 -21.17
C THR A 316 -11.34 -43.58 -20.43
N LEU A 317 -10.12 -43.09 -20.15
CA LEU A 317 -9.12 -43.82 -19.39
C LEU A 317 -9.44 -43.91 -17.92
N TRP A 318 -9.97 -42.84 -17.34
CA TRP A 318 -10.16 -42.70 -15.88
C TRP A 318 -11.48 -42.05 -15.55
N HIS A 319 -12.18 -42.56 -14.57
CA HIS A 319 -13.46 -42.02 -14.12
C HIS A 319 -13.33 -40.65 -13.47
N PRO A 320 -14.06 -39.64 -13.96
CA PRO A 320 -14.05 -38.31 -13.37
C PRO A 320 -14.75 -38.27 -11.99
N MET A 321 -14.18 -37.50 -11.06
CA MET A 321 -14.80 -37.26 -9.77
C MET A 321 -15.93 -36.23 -9.87
N PRO A 322 -17.16 -36.53 -9.40
CA PRO A 322 -18.29 -35.61 -9.46
C PRO A 322 -18.00 -34.25 -8.81
N GLY A 323 -18.42 -33.18 -9.48
CA GLY A 323 -18.24 -31.81 -8.98
C GLY A 323 -16.80 -31.27 -8.98
N ARG A 324 -15.86 -32.00 -9.64
CA ARG A 324 -14.44 -31.61 -9.73
C ARG A 324 -14.02 -31.16 -11.12
N PHE A 325 -14.93 -31.10 -12.07
CA PHE A 325 -14.69 -30.53 -13.38
C PHE A 325 -14.90 -29.02 -13.38
N LYS A 326 -14.00 -28.29 -14.04
CA LYS A 326 -14.11 -26.84 -14.23
C LYS A 326 -13.64 -26.49 -15.63
N ASP A 327 -14.47 -25.76 -16.34
CA ASP A 327 -14.19 -25.29 -17.69
C ASP A 327 -13.88 -23.78 -17.64
N TYR A 328 -12.60 -23.47 -17.57
CA TYR A 328 -12.12 -22.09 -17.65
C TYR A 328 -11.78 -21.65 -19.09
N ILE A 329 -11.97 -22.54 -20.10
CA ILE A 329 -11.88 -22.13 -21.50
C ILE A 329 -13.19 -21.44 -21.90
N ALA A 330 -14.32 -22.05 -21.56
CA ALA A 330 -15.65 -21.48 -21.83
C ALA A 330 -15.93 -20.28 -20.89
N MET A 331 -15.44 -20.30 -19.65
CA MET A 331 -15.63 -19.25 -18.66
C MET A 331 -14.27 -18.86 -18.03
N PRO A 332 -13.50 -17.97 -18.68
CA PRO A 332 -12.19 -17.54 -18.20
C PRO A 332 -12.28 -16.88 -16.83
N LYS A 333 -11.22 -17.01 -16.04
CA LYS A 333 -11.11 -16.23 -14.78
C LYS A 333 -10.87 -14.75 -15.08
N VAL A 334 -11.04 -13.90 -14.09
CA VAL A 334 -10.83 -12.44 -14.18
C VAL A 334 -9.43 -12.05 -14.66
N ASN A 335 -8.42 -12.84 -14.31
CA ASN A 335 -7.06 -12.68 -14.81
C ASN A 335 -6.83 -13.36 -16.17
N ASN A 336 -7.89 -13.61 -16.94
CA ASN A 336 -7.90 -14.29 -18.24
C ASN A 336 -7.29 -15.70 -18.24
N TYR A 337 -7.16 -16.33 -17.08
CA TYR A 337 -6.70 -17.71 -17.01
C TYR A 337 -7.70 -18.67 -17.66
N GLN A 338 -7.23 -19.42 -18.64
CA GLN A 338 -8.00 -20.42 -19.39
C GLN A 338 -7.36 -21.81 -19.27
N SER A 339 -8.14 -22.82 -18.94
CA SER A 339 -7.74 -24.23 -18.87
C SER A 339 -8.95 -25.11 -18.56
N LEU A 340 -9.01 -26.33 -19.04
CA LEU A 340 -9.90 -27.35 -18.49
C LEU A 340 -9.24 -27.98 -17.28
N HIS A 341 -9.96 -28.10 -16.20
CA HIS A 341 -9.51 -28.79 -15.00
C HIS A 341 -10.44 -29.96 -14.71
N THR A 342 -9.90 -31.16 -14.66
CA THR A 342 -10.63 -32.34 -14.23
C THR A 342 -9.83 -33.09 -13.18
N THR A 343 -10.53 -33.68 -12.21
CA THR A 343 -9.94 -34.61 -11.27
C THR A 343 -10.52 -35.99 -11.54
N VAL A 344 -9.66 -36.93 -11.82
CA VAL A 344 -10.04 -38.32 -12.13
C VAL A 344 -9.49 -39.30 -11.09
N ILE A 345 -10.05 -40.49 -11.02
CA ILE A 345 -9.48 -41.60 -10.27
C ILE A 345 -8.44 -42.26 -11.16
N GLY A 346 -7.17 -41.89 -10.98
CA GLY A 346 -6.06 -42.33 -11.80
C GLY A 346 -5.61 -43.76 -11.50
N PRO A 347 -4.46 -44.20 -12.06
CA PRO A 347 -3.84 -45.47 -11.72
C PRO A 347 -3.68 -45.61 -10.21
N THR A 348 -3.76 -46.82 -9.67
CA THR A 348 -3.68 -47.09 -8.22
C THR A 348 -4.80 -46.50 -7.37
N ALA A 349 -5.97 -46.16 -7.96
CA ALA A 349 -7.14 -45.58 -7.29
C ALA A 349 -6.84 -44.24 -6.57
N ARG A 350 -5.81 -43.48 -6.99
CA ARG A 350 -5.47 -42.17 -6.43
C ARG A 350 -6.09 -41.07 -7.26
N PRO A 351 -6.64 -40.01 -6.62
CA PRO A 351 -7.09 -38.82 -7.34
C PRO A 351 -5.94 -38.13 -8.07
N LEU A 352 -6.17 -37.78 -9.33
CA LEU A 352 -5.24 -37.11 -10.22
C LEU A 352 -5.92 -35.87 -10.79
N GLU A 353 -5.33 -34.68 -10.57
CA GLU A 353 -5.78 -33.46 -11.24
C GLU A 353 -5.10 -33.33 -12.61
N ILE A 354 -5.88 -33.10 -13.66
CA ILE A 354 -5.37 -32.89 -15.01
C ILE A 354 -5.84 -31.53 -15.49
N GLN A 355 -4.89 -30.74 -15.94
CA GLN A 355 -5.08 -29.41 -16.51
C GLN A 355 -4.78 -29.49 -18.00
N ILE A 356 -5.73 -29.07 -18.83
CA ILE A 356 -5.63 -29.16 -20.29
C ILE A 356 -5.81 -27.76 -20.85
N ARG A 357 -4.87 -27.31 -21.69
CA ARG A 357 -4.87 -25.97 -22.28
C ARG A 357 -4.05 -25.92 -23.56
N THR A 358 -4.24 -24.90 -24.40
CA THR A 358 -3.41 -24.68 -25.57
C THR A 358 -2.06 -24.07 -25.21
N TYR A 359 -1.10 -24.07 -26.16
CA TYR A 359 0.19 -23.38 -25.98
C TYR A 359 -0.01 -21.90 -25.68
N GLU A 360 -0.91 -21.23 -26.38
CA GLU A 360 -1.25 -19.82 -26.14
C GLU A 360 -1.80 -19.58 -24.72
N MET A 361 -2.77 -20.40 -24.30
CA MET A 361 -3.31 -20.35 -22.93
C MET A 361 -2.25 -20.66 -21.87
N HIS A 362 -1.25 -21.49 -22.25
CA HIS A 362 -0.14 -21.80 -21.36
C HIS A 362 0.76 -20.58 -21.16
N GLU A 363 1.18 -19.93 -22.22
CA GLU A 363 1.98 -18.71 -22.14
C GLU A 363 1.23 -17.61 -21.37
N GLN A 364 -0.04 -17.41 -21.68
CA GLN A 364 -0.88 -16.44 -20.97
C GLN A 364 -1.03 -16.76 -19.47
N ALA A 365 -1.13 -18.05 -19.09
CA ALA A 365 -1.25 -18.46 -17.69
C ALA A 365 0.07 -18.37 -16.91
N GLU A 366 1.24 -18.48 -17.55
CA GLU A 366 2.56 -18.38 -16.90
C GLU A 366 3.05 -16.92 -16.83
N TYR A 367 2.90 -16.18 -17.93
CA TYR A 367 3.46 -14.83 -18.09
C TYR A 367 2.41 -13.71 -17.91
N GLY A 368 1.11 -14.05 -17.96
CA GLY A 368 0.04 -13.09 -17.76
C GLY A 368 0.08 -11.95 -18.77
N ILE A 369 -0.01 -10.73 -18.24
CA ILE A 369 0.00 -9.52 -19.07
C ILE A 369 1.30 -9.34 -19.87
N ALA A 370 2.42 -9.91 -19.41
CA ALA A 370 3.68 -9.86 -20.14
C ALA A 370 3.62 -10.60 -21.49
N ALA A 371 2.87 -11.71 -21.59
CA ALA A 371 2.68 -12.44 -22.83
C ALA A 371 2.05 -11.59 -23.93
N HIS A 372 1.23 -10.61 -23.57
CA HIS A 372 0.51 -9.76 -24.52
C HIS A 372 1.46 -8.79 -25.29
N TRP A 373 2.57 -8.39 -24.68
CA TRP A 373 3.57 -7.54 -25.33
C TRP A 373 4.35 -8.26 -26.44
N LEU A 374 4.50 -9.59 -26.33
CA LEU A 374 5.10 -10.43 -27.36
C LEU A 374 4.31 -10.41 -28.67
N TYR A 375 2.99 -10.53 -28.58
CA TYR A 375 2.12 -10.59 -29.76
C TYR A 375 2.05 -9.24 -30.52
N LYS A 376 2.24 -8.12 -29.83
CA LYS A 376 2.25 -6.79 -30.46
C LYS A 376 3.43 -6.60 -31.42
N LYS A 377 4.60 -7.19 -31.14
CA LYS A 377 5.81 -7.11 -31.98
C LYS A 377 5.80 -8.10 -33.16
N SER A 378 5.16 -9.26 -33.02
CA SER A 378 5.23 -10.36 -34.00
C SER A 378 4.29 -10.24 -35.21
N GLY A 379 3.60 -9.10 -35.39
CA GLY A 379 2.86 -8.82 -36.63
C GLY A 379 1.64 -9.71 -36.90
N GLY A 380 1.07 -10.38 -35.91
CA GLY A 380 -0.07 -11.28 -36.02
C GLY A 380 -1.29 -10.70 -36.73
N SER A 381 -2.05 -11.53 -37.45
CA SER A 381 -3.14 -11.21 -38.39
C SER A 381 -4.25 -10.33 -37.78
N SER A 382 -4.81 -9.44 -38.60
CA SER A 382 -5.76 -8.36 -38.22
C SER A 382 -7.01 -8.77 -37.43
N ALA A 383 -7.44 -10.01 -37.48
CA ALA A 383 -8.68 -10.46 -36.83
C ALA A 383 -8.53 -10.78 -35.32
N SER A 384 -7.30 -11.12 -34.85
CA SER A 384 -6.97 -11.32 -33.45
C SER A 384 -6.77 -9.99 -32.70
N LYS A 385 -6.32 -8.96 -33.39
CA LYS A 385 -5.94 -7.65 -32.80
C LYS A 385 -7.09 -6.90 -32.10
N THR A 386 -8.34 -7.07 -32.52
CA THR A 386 -9.50 -6.38 -31.93
C THR A 386 -9.96 -7.02 -30.64
N ASN A 387 -9.92 -8.32 -30.49
CA ASN A 387 -10.36 -9.01 -29.29
C ASN A 387 -9.30 -8.90 -28.15
N ASP A 388 -8.03 -8.96 -28.52
CA ASP A 388 -6.94 -8.94 -27.52
C ASP A 388 -6.66 -7.53 -27.00
N ALA A 389 -6.77 -6.49 -27.85
CA ALA A 389 -6.73 -5.09 -27.41
C ALA A 389 -7.90 -4.76 -26.47
N GLN A 390 -9.08 -5.30 -26.75
CA GLN A 390 -10.26 -5.10 -25.91
C GLN A 390 -10.14 -5.78 -24.55
N ARG A 391 -9.55 -6.98 -24.51
CA ARG A 391 -9.25 -7.71 -23.25
C ARG A 391 -8.20 -7.02 -22.39
N LEU A 392 -7.17 -6.42 -23.01
CA LEU A 392 -6.17 -5.60 -22.30
C LEU A 392 -6.82 -4.32 -21.74
N ASP A 393 -7.66 -3.67 -22.54
CA ASP A 393 -8.43 -2.50 -22.10
C ASP A 393 -9.35 -2.84 -20.92
N ASP A 394 -9.94 -4.03 -20.88
CA ASP A 394 -10.76 -4.47 -19.74
C ASP A 394 -9.92 -4.71 -18.47
N GLN A 395 -8.73 -5.28 -18.60
CA GLN A 395 -7.78 -5.43 -17.48
C GLN A 395 -7.25 -4.09 -16.99
N ILE A 396 -6.99 -3.15 -17.90
CA ILE A 396 -6.56 -1.78 -17.58
C ILE A 396 -7.74 -0.94 -17.05
N ASN A 397 -8.96 -1.16 -17.53
CA ASN A 397 -10.16 -0.46 -17.05
C ASN A 397 -10.45 -0.76 -15.57
N TRP A 398 -10.22 -2.00 -15.12
CA TRP A 398 -10.28 -2.29 -13.68
C TRP A 398 -9.28 -1.41 -12.89
N LEU A 399 -8.05 -1.26 -13.39
CA LEU A 399 -7.04 -0.37 -12.82
C LEU A 399 -7.52 1.09 -12.82
N LYS A 400 -8.09 1.57 -13.93
CA LYS A 400 -8.64 2.94 -14.03
C LYS A 400 -9.79 3.15 -13.06
N HIS A 401 -10.68 2.18 -12.89
CA HIS A 401 -11.77 2.26 -11.91
C HIS A 401 -11.28 2.31 -10.47
N SER A 402 -10.23 1.54 -10.14
CA SER A 402 -9.59 1.59 -8.82
C SER A 402 -8.86 2.92 -8.60
N LEU A 403 -8.38 3.55 -9.68
CA LEU A 403 -7.70 4.85 -9.67
C LEU A 403 -8.64 6.05 -9.56
N ASP A 404 -9.76 6.03 -10.27
CA ASP A 404 -10.79 7.07 -10.13
C ASP A 404 -11.28 7.16 -8.68
N TRP A 405 -11.31 6.02 -8.01
CA TRP A 405 -11.60 5.95 -6.59
C TRP A 405 -10.42 6.44 -5.72
N ALA A 406 -9.18 6.06 -6.06
CA ALA A 406 -7.97 6.51 -5.36
C ALA A 406 -7.67 8.01 -5.56
N ALA A 407 -8.11 8.59 -6.68
CA ALA A 407 -7.95 10.01 -7.01
C ALA A 407 -9.04 10.89 -6.36
N SER A 408 -10.12 10.30 -5.85
CA SER A 408 -11.13 11.07 -5.11
C SER A 408 -10.55 11.50 -3.76
N ASP A 409 -10.52 12.81 -3.48
CA ASP A 409 -10.06 13.42 -2.21
C ASP A 409 -10.93 13.04 -0.99
N GLU A 410 -11.84 12.09 -1.14
CA GLU A 410 -12.81 11.68 -0.10
C GLU A 410 -12.25 10.67 0.90
N ILE A 411 -11.05 10.12 0.66
CA ILE A 411 -10.46 9.13 1.57
C ILE A 411 -9.61 9.86 2.60
N THR A 412 -10.22 10.14 3.73
CA THR A 412 -9.56 10.71 4.90
C THR A 412 -8.85 9.67 5.78
N ASP A 413 -9.12 8.36 5.57
CA ASP A 413 -8.54 7.27 6.36
C ASP A 413 -7.76 6.27 5.49
N ALA A 414 -6.43 6.27 5.66
CA ALA A 414 -5.51 5.35 4.99
C ALA A 414 -5.83 3.86 5.27
N LYS A 415 -6.43 3.56 6.43
CA LYS A 415 -6.83 2.19 6.80
C LYS A 415 -8.06 1.73 6.03
N GLU A 416 -9.05 2.60 5.84
CA GLU A 416 -10.24 2.28 5.03
C GLU A 416 -9.85 2.05 3.57
N TYR A 417 -8.89 2.84 3.05
CA TYR A 417 -8.32 2.65 1.71
C TYR A 417 -7.63 1.30 1.55
N LEU A 418 -6.71 0.97 2.46
CA LEU A 418 -6.02 -0.32 2.47
C LEU A 418 -6.99 -1.50 2.58
N HIS A 419 -7.98 -1.39 3.45
CA HIS A 419 -8.98 -2.45 3.63
C HIS A 419 -9.80 -2.66 2.36
N SER A 420 -10.30 -1.61 1.75
CA SER A 420 -11.05 -1.68 0.49
C SER A 420 -10.22 -2.27 -0.64
N LEU A 421 -8.97 -1.86 -0.75
CA LEU A 421 -8.07 -2.29 -1.80
C LEU A 421 -7.64 -3.76 -1.62
N LYS A 422 -7.37 -4.18 -0.37
CA LYS A 422 -7.15 -5.58 -0.04
C LYS A 422 -8.38 -6.42 -0.36
N VAL A 423 -9.55 -5.93 -0.05
CA VAL A 423 -10.82 -6.58 -0.34
C VAL A 423 -11.03 -6.76 -1.85
N ASP A 424 -10.74 -5.74 -2.67
CA ASP A 424 -10.87 -5.83 -4.13
C ASP A 424 -9.81 -6.76 -4.77
N LEU A 425 -8.64 -6.91 -4.14
CA LEU A 425 -7.58 -7.80 -4.61
C LEU A 425 -7.79 -9.27 -4.23
N PHE A 426 -8.47 -9.55 -3.11
CA PHE A 426 -8.47 -10.89 -2.50
C PHE A 426 -9.80 -11.62 -2.54
N ASP A 427 -10.94 -10.95 -2.84
CA ASP A 427 -12.23 -11.59 -2.73
C ASP A 427 -12.52 -12.55 -3.88
N GLN A 428 -13.22 -13.63 -3.51
CA GLN A 428 -13.73 -14.59 -4.48
C GLN A 428 -14.80 -13.92 -5.34
N GLU A 429 -14.76 -14.15 -6.65
CA GLU A 429 -15.77 -13.67 -7.59
C GLU A 429 -16.84 -14.72 -7.82
N ILE A 430 -18.05 -14.23 -8.05
CA ILE A 430 -19.20 -14.99 -8.50
C ILE A 430 -19.54 -14.55 -9.93
N PHE A 431 -20.01 -15.47 -10.74
CA PHE A 431 -20.44 -15.21 -12.11
C PHE A 431 -21.96 -15.28 -12.19
N VAL A 432 -22.58 -14.21 -12.65
CA VAL A 432 -24.03 -14.06 -12.74
C VAL A 432 -24.43 -13.71 -14.15
N PHE A 433 -25.67 -14.04 -14.53
CA PHE A 433 -26.19 -13.79 -15.87
C PHE A 433 -27.07 -12.54 -15.89
N THR A 434 -26.87 -11.71 -16.90
CA THR A 434 -27.83 -10.64 -17.24
C THR A 434 -29.10 -11.26 -17.86
N PRO A 435 -30.21 -10.53 -17.97
CA PRO A 435 -31.39 -11.01 -18.68
C PRO A 435 -31.13 -11.38 -20.13
N LYS A 436 -30.09 -10.81 -20.75
CA LYS A 436 -29.66 -11.11 -22.13
C LYS A 436 -28.77 -12.36 -22.24
N GLY A 437 -28.40 -12.97 -21.13
CA GLY A 437 -27.50 -14.12 -21.06
C GLY A 437 -26.01 -13.77 -21.03
N GLU A 438 -25.66 -12.47 -20.91
CA GLU A 438 -24.27 -12.06 -20.75
C GLU A 438 -23.78 -12.41 -19.33
N VAL A 439 -22.55 -12.85 -19.22
CA VAL A 439 -21.93 -13.20 -17.95
C VAL A 439 -21.27 -11.95 -17.34
N MET A 440 -21.59 -11.66 -16.08
CA MET A 440 -20.93 -10.61 -15.29
C MET A 440 -20.23 -11.20 -14.08
N ALA A 441 -18.99 -10.81 -13.86
CA ALA A 441 -18.26 -11.12 -12.65
C ALA A 441 -18.61 -10.08 -11.55
N LEU A 442 -18.94 -10.59 -10.37
CA LEU A 442 -19.19 -9.78 -9.17
C LEU A 442 -18.42 -10.37 -7.99
N ARG A 443 -18.20 -9.58 -6.99
CA ARG A 443 -17.64 -10.03 -5.72
C ARG A 443 -18.58 -11.01 -5.01
N ALA A 444 -18.05 -12.04 -4.37
CA ALA A 444 -18.85 -12.92 -3.50
C ALA A 444 -19.50 -12.11 -2.36
N GLY A 445 -20.77 -12.38 -2.10
CA GLY A 445 -21.58 -11.62 -1.16
C GLY A 445 -22.19 -10.34 -1.71
N SER A 446 -22.03 -10.06 -3.01
CA SER A 446 -22.67 -8.92 -3.68
C SER A 446 -24.17 -9.02 -3.66
N THR A 447 -24.82 -7.86 -3.62
CA THR A 447 -26.28 -7.70 -3.62
C THR A 447 -26.81 -7.27 -5.00
N PRO A 448 -28.13 -7.33 -5.25
CA PRO A 448 -28.71 -6.77 -6.47
C PRO A 448 -28.43 -5.30 -6.74
N LEU A 449 -28.20 -4.52 -5.68
CA LEU A 449 -27.74 -3.13 -5.81
C LEU A 449 -26.31 -3.06 -6.34
N ASP A 450 -25.40 -3.92 -5.84
CA ASP A 450 -24.03 -4.00 -6.36
C ASP A 450 -24.03 -4.35 -7.85
N PHE A 451 -24.85 -5.34 -8.25
CA PHE A 451 -25.04 -5.71 -9.65
C PHE A 451 -25.58 -4.53 -10.48
N ALA A 452 -26.61 -3.81 -9.98
CA ALA A 452 -27.19 -2.67 -10.69
C ALA A 452 -26.14 -1.57 -10.97
N TYR A 453 -25.30 -1.24 -9.98
CA TYR A 453 -24.21 -0.29 -10.13
C TYR A 453 -23.04 -0.84 -10.97
N ALA A 454 -22.85 -2.14 -11.02
CA ALA A 454 -21.87 -2.77 -11.90
C ALA A 454 -22.28 -2.68 -13.38
N VAL A 455 -23.57 -2.88 -13.68
CA VAL A 455 -24.11 -2.72 -15.03
C VAL A 455 -23.96 -1.29 -15.53
N HIS A 456 -24.52 -0.33 -14.80
CA HIS A 456 -24.42 1.11 -15.15
C HIS A 456 -24.83 1.96 -13.94
N THR A 457 -24.20 3.13 -13.79
CA THR A 457 -24.51 4.07 -12.68
C THR A 457 -26.00 4.48 -12.68
N GLU A 458 -26.56 4.76 -13.85
CA GLU A 458 -27.98 5.14 -13.99
C GLU A 458 -28.93 3.99 -13.62
N VAL A 459 -28.57 2.73 -13.95
CA VAL A 459 -29.37 1.56 -13.56
C VAL A 459 -29.37 1.44 -12.03
N GLY A 460 -28.21 1.66 -11.41
CA GLY A 460 -28.06 1.70 -9.94
C GLY A 460 -28.88 2.82 -9.33
N ASN A 461 -28.77 4.05 -9.84
CA ASN A 461 -29.46 5.23 -9.30
C ASN A 461 -30.99 5.09 -9.37
N HIS A 462 -31.52 4.45 -10.39
CA HIS A 462 -32.95 4.27 -10.62
C HIS A 462 -33.51 2.91 -10.19
N CYS A 463 -32.72 2.10 -9.45
CA CYS A 463 -33.12 0.80 -8.96
C CYS A 463 -34.30 0.90 -7.97
N VAL A 464 -35.34 0.11 -8.18
CA VAL A 464 -36.50 -0.02 -7.29
C VAL A 464 -36.69 -1.44 -6.78
N GLY A 465 -36.06 -2.43 -7.39
CA GLY A 465 -36.16 -3.84 -7.02
C GLY A 465 -35.35 -4.73 -7.93
N ALA A 466 -35.34 -6.01 -7.64
CA ALA A 466 -34.65 -7.01 -8.45
C ALA A 466 -35.45 -8.32 -8.55
N LYS A 467 -35.22 -9.06 -9.65
CA LYS A 467 -35.64 -10.45 -9.78
C LYS A 467 -34.39 -11.32 -9.90
N ILE A 468 -34.38 -12.40 -9.18
CA ILE A 468 -33.33 -13.43 -9.24
C ILE A 468 -33.98 -14.71 -9.70
N ASN A 469 -33.48 -15.29 -10.81
CA ASN A 469 -34.02 -16.49 -11.43
C ASN A 469 -35.54 -16.38 -11.74
N GLY A 470 -36.01 -15.17 -12.08
CA GLY A 470 -37.41 -14.87 -12.36
C GLY A 470 -38.29 -14.52 -11.15
N ALA A 471 -37.85 -14.75 -9.92
CA ALA A 471 -38.56 -14.41 -8.70
C ALA A 471 -38.11 -13.07 -8.14
N VAL A 472 -39.05 -12.27 -7.60
CA VAL A 472 -38.75 -10.99 -6.95
C VAL A 472 -37.91 -11.24 -5.69
N ALA A 473 -36.80 -10.54 -5.56
CA ALA A 473 -35.87 -10.68 -4.44
C ALA A 473 -35.64 -9.31 -3.77
N PRO A 474 -35.40 -9.29 -2.45
CA PRO A 474 -35.05 -8.05 -1.75
C PRO A 474 -33.67 -7.57 -2.18
N LEU A 475 -33.45 -6.23 -2.14
CA LEU A 475 -32.18 -5.63 -2.51
C LEU A 475 -31.00 -6.02 -1.60
N THR A 476 -31.29 -6.63 -0.46
CA THR A 476 -30.31 -7.18 0.50
C THR A 476 -29.93 -8.65 0.23
N HIS A 477 -30.55 -9.28 -0.76
CA HIS A 477 -30.27 -10.69 -1.08
C HIS A 477 -28.83 -10.88 -1.54
N GLU A 478 -28.20 -11.96 -1.09
CA GLU A 478 -26.85 -12.33 -1.53
C GLU A 478 -26.92 -13.14 -2.83
N ILE A 479 -26.34 -12.62 -3.90
CA ILE A 479 -26.32 -13.25 -5.23
C ILE A 479 -25.29 -14.39 -5.23
N LYS A 480 -25.60 -15.48 -5.91
CA LYS A 480 -24.74 -16.67 -6.07
C LYS A 480 -24.31 -16.88 -7.52
N THR A 481 -23.22 -17.62 -7.70
CA THR A 481 -22.78 -18.03 -9.05
C THR A 481 -23.87 -18.81 -9.77
N GLY A 482 -24.17 -18.43 -11.00
CA GLY A 482 -25.20 -19.03 -11.84
C GLY A 482 -26.56 -18.34 -11.77
N ASP A 483 -26.74 -17.37 -10.86
CA ASP A 483 -27.99 -16.63 -10.77
C ASP A 483 -28.20 -15.72 -11.98
N ARG A 484 -29.43 -15.67 -12.50
CA ARG A 484 -29.89 -14.70 -13.50
C ARG A 484 -30.52 -13.52 -12.79
N VAL A 485 -29.89 -12.33 -12.91
CA VAL A 485 -30.28 -11.13 -12.19
C VAL A 485 -30.91 -10.11 -13.15
N GLU A 486 -32.12 -9.68 -12.85
CA GLU A 486 -32.86 -8.62 -13.56
C GLU A 486 -33.14 -7.46 -12.60
N ILE A 487 -32.72 -6.24 -12.97
CA ILE A 487 -32.95 -5.02 -12.16
C ILE A 487 -34.20 -4.31 -12.65
N LEU A 488 -35.08 -4.01 -11.70
CA LEU A 488 -36.27 -3.20 -11.95
C LEU A 488 -35.92 -1.72 -11.69
N THR A 489 -36.10 -0.89 -12.70
CA THR A 489 -35.77 0.54 -12.65
C THR A 489 -37.00 1.42 -12.80
N ASN A 490 -36.97 2.59 -12.13
CA ASN A 490 -37.97 3.64 -12.32
C ASN A 490 -37.24 4.99 -12.44
N LYS A 491 -37.47 5.73 -13.53
CA LYS A 491 -36.82 7.02 -13.82
C LYS A 491 -37.02 8.08 -12.75
N SER A 492 -38.08 8.01 -11.98
CA SER A 492 -38.38 8.95 -10.89
C SER A 492 -37.73 8.56 -9.55
N SER A 493 -37.20 7.34 -9.44
CA SER A 493 -36.53 6.88 -8.24
C SER A 493 -35.14 7.52 -8.09
N LYS A 494 -34.71 7.70 -6.84
CA LYS A 494 -33.40 8.25 -6.47
C LYS A 494 -32.75 7.33 -5.43
N PRO A 495 -31.41 7.31 -5.34
CA PRO A 495 -30.70 6.54 -4.33
C PRO A 495 -31.11 6.94 -2.91
N SER A 496 -31.15 5.97 -2.00
CA SER A 496 -31.33 6.21 -0.56
C SER A 496 -29.98 6.13 0.15
N ARG A 497 -29.76 6.94 1.19
CA ARG A 497 -28.57 6.84 2.05
C ARG A 497 -28.45 5.49 2.74
N ASP A 498 -29.56 4.80 3.00
CA ASP A 498 -29.55 3.45 3.58
C ASP A 498 -28.95 2.39 2.65
N TRP A 499 -28.88 2.65 1.34
CA TRP A 499 -28.22 1.77 0.40
C TRP A 499 -26.72 1.57 0.68
N LEU A 500 -26.08 2.57 1.31
CA LEU A 500 -24.68 2.45 1.77
C LEU A 500 -24.44 1.31 2.77
N LYS A 501 -25.51 0.91 3.51
CA LYS A 501 -25.49 -0.22 4.43
C LYS A 501 -25.71 -1.56 3.72
N ILE A 502 -26.43 -1.53 2.58
CA ILE A 502 -26.81 -2.71 1.81
C ILE A 502 -25.68 -3.14 0.89
N VAL A 503 -25.12 -2.20 0.12
CA VAL A 503 -24.09 -2.50 -0.87
C VAL A 503 -22.79 -2.98 -0.21
N LYS A 504 -22.18 -3.98 -0.84
CA LYS A 504 -20.93 -4.61 -0.35
C LYS A 504 -19.70 -4.11 -1.12
N THR A 505 -19.88 -3.78 -2.41
CA THR A 505 -18.77 -3.36 -3.26
C THR A 505 -18.35 -1.91 -3.01
N PRO A 506 -17.04 -1.62 -2.94
CA PRO A 506 -16.51 -0.25 -2.81
C PRO A 506 -16.98 0.66 -3.96
N SER A 507 -17.03 0.11 -5.18
CA SER A 507 -17.48 0.84 -6.37
C SER A 507 -18.93 1.35 -6.23
N ALA A 508 -19.87 0.51 -5.78
CA ALA A 508 -21.25 0.93 -5.56
C ALA A 508 -21.34 1.98 -4.45
N LYS A 509 -20.61 1.81 -3.34
CA LYS A 509 -20.55 2.80 -2.25
C LYS A 509 -20.05 4.15 -2.74
N SER A 510 -18.98 4.19 -3.53
CA SER A 510 -18.43 5.42 -4.10
C SER A 510 -19.41 6.10 -5.05
N LYS A 511 -20.07 5.35 -5.95
CA LYS A 511 -21.07 5.88 -6.88
C LYS A 511 -22.26 6.49 -6.14
N ILE A 512 -22.74 5.85 -5.07
CA ILE A 512 -23.83 6.37 -4.23
C ILE A 512 -23.37 7.63 -3.48
N ARG A 513 -22.16 7.65 -2.88
CA ARG A 513 -21.61 8.84 -2.21
C ARG A 513 -21.48 10.01 -3.19
N ARG A 514 -20.96 9.75 -4.40
CA ARG A 514 -20.83 10.76 -5.47
C ARG A 514 -22.19 11.35 -5.87
N TYR A 515 -23.22 10.52 -5.95
CA TYR A 515 -24.58 11.00 -6.22
C TYR A 515 -25.05 12.01 -5.16
N PHE A 516 -24.88 11.70 -3.87
CA PHE A 516 -25.27 12.60 -2.79
C PHE A 516 -24.39 13.84 -2.74
N ALA A 517 -23.09 13.72 -2.95
CA ALA A 517 -22.18 14.87 -3.00
C ALA A 517 -22.53 15.81 -4.15
N ALA A 518 -22.89 15.28 -5.33
CA ALA A 518 -23.34 16.08 -6.45
C ALA A 518 -24.70 16.77 -6.17
N ALA A 519 -25.60 16.07 -5.49
CA ALA A 519 -26.93 16.61 -5.17
C ALA A 519 -26.92 17.74 -4.13
N THR A 520 -25.91 17.76 -3.24
CA THR A 520 -25.74 18.80 -2.20
C THR A 520 -24.77 19.90 -2.60
N LYS A 521 -24.06 19.73 -3.73
CA LYS A 521 -22.97 20.63 -4.13
C LYS A 521 -23.38 22.10 -4.22
N ASP A 522 -24.55 22.38 -4.78
CA ASP A 522 -25.04 23.76 -4.98
C ASP A 522 -25.42 24.37 -3.63
N ASP A 523 -26.05 23.63 -2.75
CA ASP A 523 -26.43 24.06 -1.40
C ASP A 523 -25.18 24.29 -0.55
N ASP A 524 -24.21 23.37 -0.61
CA ASP A 524 -22.92 23.50 0.07
C ASP A 524 -22.11 24.68 -0.47
N ALA A 525 -22.12 24.95 -1.78
CA ALA A 525 -21.45 26.10 -2.37
C ALA A 525 -22.07 27.43 -1.90
N ALA A 526 -23.37 27.49 -1.85
CA ALA A 526 -24.09 28.69 -1.31
C ALA A 526 -23.76 28.92 0.18
N ALA A 527 -23.83 27.86 1.00
CA ALA A 527 -23.50 27.92 2.42
C ALA A 527 -22.01 28.29 2.64
N GLY A 528 -21.10 27.71 1.88
CA GLY A 528 -19.67 27.99 1.97
C GLY A 528 -19.31 29.39 1.54
N ARG A 529 -19.97 29.92 0.51
CA ARG A 529 -19.85 31.32 0.08
C ARG A 529 -20.26 32.27 1.21
N ASP A 530 -21.37 32.00 1.88
CA ASP A 530 -21.86 32.81 3.00
C ASP A 530 -20.90 32.76 4.20
N ILE A 531 -20.35 31.57 4.51
CA ILE A 531 -19.38 31.40 5.60
C ILE A 531 -18.11 32.20 5.30
N LEU A 532 -17.56 32.06 4.07
CA LEU A 532 -16.36 32.80 3.66
C LEU A 532 -16.62 34.31 3.56
N ALA A 533 -17.80 34.74 3.10
CA ALA A 533 -18.17 36.15 3.07
C ALA A 533 -18.16 36.76 4.48
N LYS A 534 -18.64 36.03 5.48
CA LYS A 534 -18.62 36.44 6.89
C LYS A 534 -17.19 36.52 7.44
N ASP A 535 -16.33 35.54 7.10
CA ASP A 535 -14.91 35.53 7.55
C ASP A 535 -14.10 36.65 6.89
N LEU A 536 -14.19 36.82 5.58
CA LEU A 536 -13.51 37.90 4.86
C LEU A 536 -13.99 39.29 5.27
N ARG A 537 -15.31 39.50 5.52
CA ARG A 537 -15.83 40.76 6.03
C ARG A 537 -15.28 41.12 7.41
N LYS A 538 -15.05 40.14 8.30
CA LYS A 538 -14.39 40.35 9.60
C LYS A 538 -12.95 40.81 9.47
N ARG A 539 -12.32 40.50 8.33
CA ARG A 539 -10.91 40.89 8.00
C ARG A 539 -10.87 42.21 7.19
N GLY A 540 -12.00 42.78 6.85
CA GLY A 540 -12.11 44.05 6.10
C GLY A 540 -12.18 43.88 4.58
N TYR A 541 -12.35 42.65 4.07
CA TYR A 541 -12.46 42.35 2.63
C TYR A 541 -13.88 41.97 2.22
N GLY A 542 -14.35 42.54 1.10
CA GLY A 542 -15.63 42.11 0.47
C GLY A 542 -15.40 40.93 -0.48
N ILE A 543 -16.18 39.86 -0.35
CA ILE A 543 -16.01 38.63 -1.18
C ILE A 543 -16.22 38.88 -2.68
N SER A 544 -17.09 39.88 -3.04
CA SER A 544 -17.45 40.17 -4.43
C SER A 544 -16.59 41.26 -5.07
N THR A 545 -15.53 41.72 -4.43
CA THR A 545 -14.63 42.71 -5.04
C THR A 545 -13.72 42.05 -6.08
N PRO A 546 -13.41 42.68 -7.21
CA PRO A 546 -12.56 42.09 -8.25
C PRO A 546 -11.20 41.62 -7.72
N ARG A 547 -10.67 42.34 -6.71
CA ARG A 547 -9.38 41.99 -6.08
C ARG A 547 -9.52 40.72 -5.22
N SER A 548 -10.56 40.61 -4.42
CA SER A 548 -10.82 39.39 -3.60
C SER A 548 -11.18 38.19 -4.45
N THR A 549 -11.91 38.35 -5.54
CA THR A 549 -12.24 37.28 -6.46
C THR A 549 -11.00 36.69 -7.13
N ARG A 550 -10.05 37.55 -7.56
CA ARG A 550 -8.75 37.08 -8.09
C ARG A 550 -7.94 36.33 -7.05
N ALA A 551 -7.88 36.85 -5.81
CA ALA A 551 -7.20 36.18 -4.71
C ALA A 551 -7.84 34.84 -4.36
N LEU A 552 -9.17 34.75 -4.34
CA LEU A 552 -9.92 33.52 -4.09
C LEU A 552 -9.69 32.46 -5.17
N ASN A 553 -9.61 32.87 -6.46
CA ASN A 553 -9.26 31.94 -7.55
C ASN A 553 -7.83 31.42 -7.41
N ALA A 554 -6.86 32.28 -7.04
CA ALA A 554 -5.48 31.85 -6.78
C ALA A 554 -5.39 30.88 -5.60
N VAL A 555 -6.18 31.15 -4.53
CA VAL A 555 -6.26 30.27 -3.36
C VAL A 555 -6.97 28.97 -3.71
N ALA A 556 -8.00 28.97 -4.55
CA ALA A 556 -8.64 27.74 -5.05
C ALA A 556 -7.61 26.84 -5.75
N GLY A 557 -6.75 27.39 -6.60
CA GLY A 557 -5.64 26.66 -7.22
C GLY A 557 -4.64 26.08 -6.21
N GLN A 558 -4.33 26.81 -5.12
CA GLN A 558 -3.44 26.31 -4.05
C GLN A 558 -4.05 25.17 -3.24
N PHE A 559 -5.38 25.08 -3.18
CA PHE A 559 -6.11 23.97 -2.57
C PHE A 559 -6.49 22.89 -3.59
N ASN A 560 -5.93 22.90 -4.81
CA ASN A 560 -6.18 21.98 -5.90
C ASN A 560 -7.64 21.95 -6.42
N TYR A 561 -8.39 23.03 -6.25
CA TYR A 561 -9.71 23.18 -6.86
C TYR A 561 -9.62 23.93 -8.18
N LYS A 562 -10.29 23.38 -9.23
CA LYS A 562 -10.27 23.97 -10.57
C LYS A 562 -11.18 25.19 -10.71
N GLN A 563 -12.27 25.24 -9.93
CA GLN A 563 -13.26 26.31 -9.96
C GLN A 563 -13.48 26.85 -8.55
N LEU A 564 -13.86 28.12 -8.47
CA LEU A 564 -14.13 28.81 -7.21
C LEU A 564 -15.35 28.22 -6.47
N GLU A 565 -16.34 27.77 -7.23
CA GLU A 565 -17.53 27.09 -6.72
C GLU A 565 -17.19 25.79 -6.00
N ASP A 566 -16.18 25.06 -6.46
CA ASP A 566 -15.71 23.84 -5.82
C ASP A 566 -15.07 24.13 -4.45
N LEU A 567 -14.31 25.23 -4.35
CA LEU A 567 -13.77 25.69 -3.07
C LEU A 567 -14.90 26.10 -2.11
N PHE A 568 -15.92 26.81 -2.61
CA PHE A 568 -17.08 27.18 -1.80
C PHE A 568 -17.83 25.95 -1.30
N ALA A 569 -18.09 24.97 -2.17
CA ALA A 569 -18.72 23.71 -1.79
C ALA A 569 -17.89 22.95 -0.74
N ALA A 570 -16.56 22.92 -0.89
CA ALA A 570 -15.67 22.29 0.08
C ALA A 570 -15.69 22.98 1.47
N VAL A 571 -15.81 24.31 1.49
CA VAL A 571 -15.94 25.06 2.74
C VAL A 571 -17.33 24.84 3.37
N GLY A 572 -18.39 24.81 2.57
CA GLY A 572 -19.76 24.54 3.05
C GLY A 572 -19.92 23.13 3.60
N ALA A 573 -19.33 22.14 2.94
CA ALA A 573 -19.27 20.75 3.40
C ALA A 573 -18.32 20.54 4.61
N GLY A 574 -17.59 21.58 5.07
CA GLY A 574 -16.66 21.50 6.20
C GLY A 574 -15.32 20.81 5.88
N LYS A 575 -15.04 20.50 4.62
CA LYS A 575 -13.78 19.86 4.17
C LYS A 575 -12.58 20.82 4.25
N VAL A 576 -12.82 22.10 4.03
CA VAL A 576 -11.80 23.17 4.12
C VAL A 576 -12.24 24.18 5.19
N ALA A 577 -11.31 24.46 6.13
CA ALA A 577 -11.59 25.44 7.19
C ALA A 577 -11.66 26.87 6.61
N PRO A 578 -12.75 27.64 6.87
CA PRO A 578 -12.93 28.99 6.33
C PRO A 578 -11.74 29.92 6.67
N ARG A 579 -11.19 29.77 7.88
CA ARG A 579 -10.04 30.56 8.34
C ARG A 579 -8.76 30.28 7.54
N ALA A 580 -8.54 29.03 7.06
CA ALA A 580 -7.39 28.69 6.24
C ALA A 580 -7.44 29.41 4.89
N VAL A 581 -8.63 29.45 4.27
CA VAL A 581 -8.88 30.20 3.04
C VAL A 581 -8.72 31.70 3.29
N GLY A 582 -9.32 32.23 4.35
CA GLY A 582 -9.23 33.66 4.71
C GLY A 582 -7.78 34.12 4.94
N ASN A 583 -6.95 33.33 5.64
CA ASN A 583 -5.54 33.64 5.86
C ASN A 583 -4.73 33.71 4.56
N LYS A 584 -4.96 32.76 3.64
CA LYS A 584 -4.27 32.77 2.33
C LYS A 584 -4.73 33.92 1.43
N VAL A 585 -6.03 34.25 1.47
CA VAL A 585 -6.55 35.44 0.75
C VAL A 585 -5.92 36.73 1.29
N GLU A 586 -5.80 36.87 2.62
CA GLU A 586 -5.15 38.01 3.26
C GLU A 586 -3.67 38.12 2.90
N GLN A 587 -2.93 37.02 2.85
CA GLN A 587 -1.54 36.98 2.39
C GLN A 587 -1.38 37.44 0.93
N ILE A 588 -2.32 37.13 0.05
CA ILE A 588 -2.28 37.56 -1.34
C ILE A 588 -2.67 39.02 -1.50
N LEU A 589 -3.63 39.50 -0.70
CA LEU A 589 -4.14 40.88 -0.78
C LEU A 589 -3.20 41.88 -0.11
N ASP A 590 -2.60 41.52 1.02
CA ASP A 590 -1.67 42.34 1.80
C ASP A 590 -0.44 41.51 2.18
N PRO A 591 0.49 41.28 1.22
CA PRO A 591 1.72 40.55 1.49
C PRO A 591 2.58 41.31 2.48
N LYS A 592 2.77 40.78 3.68
CA LYS A 592 3.73 41.31 4.65
C LYS A 592 5.13 40.90 4.20
N PRO A 593 6.13 41.82 4.16
CA PRO A 593 7.49 41.44 3.85
C PRO A 593 8.02 40.45 4.90
N GLU A 594 8.75 39.43 4.46
CA GLU A 594 9.48 38.51 5.33
C GLU A 594 10.69 39.23 5.91
N GLU A 595 10.53 39.88 7.06
CA GLU A 595 11.65 40.38 7.88
C GLU A 595 12.13 39.25 8.81
N GLN A 596 13.44 39.02 8.80
CA GLN A 596 14.10 38.20 9.82
C GLN A 596 13.99 38.95 11.15
N LEU A 597 13.02 38.56 11.98
CA LEU A 597 12.76 39.16 13.27
C LEU A 597 13.88 38.78 14.25
N THR A 598 14.49 39.79 14.88
CA THR A 598 15.39 39.61 16.04
C THR A 598 14.59 39.07 17.23
N LYS A 599 15.27 38.49 18.23
CA LYS A 599 14.64 37.96 19.46
C LYS A 599 13.70 38.99 20.14
N ALA A 600 14.11 40.26 20.19
CA ALA A 600 13.32 41.36 20.76
C ALA A 600 12.07 41.68 19.94
N GLU A 601 12.15 41.63 18.60
CA GLU A 601 11.05 41.90 17.69
C GLU A 601 10.04 40.74 17.70
N ALA A 602 10.50 39.50 17.80
CA ALA A 602 9.65 38.34 17.95
C ALA A 602 8.81 38.40 19.23
N ILE A 603 9.42 38.83 20.36
CA ILE A 603 8.70 39.03 21.62
C ILE A 603 7.72 40.20 21.51
N ALA A 604 8.12 41.32 20.91
CA ALA A 604 7.27 42.50 20.73
C ALA A 604 6.04 42.21 19.85
N GLU A 605 6.16 41.37 18.86
CA GLU A 605 5.03 40.93 17.99
C GLU A 605 4.01 40.08 18.76
N VAL A 606 4.49 39.18 19.63
CA VAL A 606 3.63 38.34 20.50
C VAL A 606 2.87 39.18 21.54
N VAL A 607 3.51 40.22 22.09
CA VAL A 607 2.91 41.11 23.10
C VAL A 607 1.88 42.09 22.50
N LYS A 608 2.05 42.50 21.24
CA LYS A 608 1.15 43.45 20.56
C LYS A 608 -0.17 42.85 20.09
N GLN A 609 -0.36 41.54 20.10
CA GLN A 609 -1.63 40.92 19.69
C GLN A 609 -2.59 40.82 20.89
N PRO A 610 -3.70 41.59 20.95
CA PRO A 610 -4.73 41.38 21.97
C PRO A 610 -5.40 40.02 21.76
N ALA A 611 -5.60 39.28 22.84
CA ALA A 611 -6.34 38.04 22.88
C ALA A 611 -7.77 38.23 22.28
N ARG A 612 -7.96 37.94 20.99
CA ARG A 612 -9.25 37.98 20.33
C ARG A 612 -9.99 36.65 20.55
N GLY A 613 -11.03 36.74 21.39
CA GLY A 613 -12.13 35.79 21.29
C GLY A 613 -12.57 35.07 22.54
N SER A 614 -13.34 35.74 23.37
CA SER A 614 -14.59 35.13 23.86
C SER A 614 -15.52 36.25 24.37
N ASN A 615 -16.69 36.39 23.74
CA ASN A 615 -17.78 37.23 24.24
C ASN A 615 -18.37 36.60 25.52
N ARG A 616 -17.75 36.91 26.68
CA ARG A 616 -18.37 36.73 28.00
C ARG A 616 -18.25 38.05 28.74
N LYS A 617 -19.41 38.52 29.26
CA LYS A 617 -19.57 39.71 30.06
C LYS A 617 -18.47 39.82 31.18
N PRO A 618 -18.06 41.04 31.57
CA PRO A 618 -16.96 41.22 32.51
C PRO A 618 -17.40 40.76 33.91
N GLN A 619 -16.81 39.65 34.33
CA GLN A 619 -16.75 39.30 35.74
C GLN A 619 -15.34 39.64 36.25
N LYS A 620 -15.34 40.20 37.42
CA LYS A 620 -14.24 40.75 38.18
C LYS A 620 -12.82 40.22 37.94
N ARG A 621 -11.86 41.13 37.80
CA ARG A 621 -10.40 40.93 37.79
C ARG A 621 -9.98 39.81 38.75
N GLY A 622 -9.62 38.64 38.22
CA GLY A 622 -8.88 37.61 38.87
C GLY A 622 -7.66 37.30 37.98
N LYS A 623 -6.51 37.11 38.60
CA LYS A 623 -5.16 36.87 38.14
C LYS A 623 -5.06 36.27 36.76
N SER A 624 -4.19 36.83 35.89
CA SER A 624 -3.82 36.31 34.57
C SER A 624 -3.44 34.82 34.66
N ALA A 625 -4.09 33.98 33.82
CA ALA A 625 -3.75 32.57 33.71
C ALA A 625 -2.37 32.42 33.05
N SER A 626 -1.29 32.53 33.80
CA SER A 626 -0.03 31.86 33.54
C SER A 626 -0.25 30.39 33.91
N ASN A 627 0.01 29.46 33.02
CA ASN A 627 -0.06 28.00 33.28
C ASN A 627 1.03 27.54 34.28
N GLY A 628 1.27 28.29 35.36
CA GLY A 628 2.29 27.97 36.34
C GLY A 628 3.74 28.04 35.83
N ILE A 629 4.02 28.87 34.83
CA ILE A 629 5.36 29.01 34.23
C ILE A 629 5.76 30.48 34.18
N ILE A 630 6.98 30.74 34.61
CA ILE A 630 7.63 32.06 34.58
C ILE A 630 8.66 32.06 33.45
N VAL A 631 8.63 33.10 32.63
CA VAL A 631 9.61 33.34 31.57
C VAL A 631 10.70 34.23 32.14
N LYS A 632 11.98 33.76 32.15
CA LYS A 632 13.11 34.55 32.67
C LYS A 632 13.40 35.76 31.78
N GLY A 633 13.50 36.95 32.38
CA GLY A 633 13.91 38.20 31.72
C GLY A 633 12.80 39.17 31.39
N GLU A 634 11.54 38.89 31.67
CA GLU A 634 10.43 39.84 31.50
C GLU A 634 9.47 39.84 32.71
N SER A 635 9.42 40.95 33.42
CA SER A 635 8.46 41.18 34.49
C SER A 635 7.05 41.37 33.91
N ASN A 636 6.14 40.44 34.18
CA ASN A 636 4.67 40.58 33.96
C ASN A 636 4.17 40.89 32.55
N SER A 637 4.78 40.34 31.54
CA SER A 637 4.29 40.48 30.17
C SER A 637 3.19 39.45 29.89
N GLY A 638 2.10 39.89 29.27
CA GLY A 638 0.95 39.07 28.85
C GLY A 638 1.28 38.03 27.75
N LEU A 639 2.44 37.40 27.82
CA LEU A 639 2.88 36.33 26.94
C LEU A 639 2.02 35.08 27.16
N LEU A 640 1.40 34.59 26.06
CA LEU A 640 0.67 33.34 26.05
C LEU A 640 1.67 32.18 26.14
N VAL A 641 1.73 31.49 27.30
CA VAL A 641 2.54 30.30 27.50
C VAL A 641 1.66 29.08 27.32
N ARG A 642 2.13 28.07 26.55
CA ARG A 642 1.46 26.82 26.30
C ARG A 642 2.38 25.63 26.51
N LEU A 643 1.89 24.60 27.19
CA LEU A 643 2.58 23.32 27.31
C LEU A 643 2.53 22.59 25.97
N ALA A 644 3.64 22.01 25.54
CA ALA A 644 3.75 21.30 24.28
C ALA A 644 3.11 19.91 24.40
N HIS A 645 2.17 19.60 23.49
CA HIS A 645 1.48 18.29 23.46
C HIS A 645 2.39 17.11 23.14
N CYS A 646 3.58 17.33 22.57
CA CYS A 646 4.50 16.25 22.19
C CYS A 646 5.27 15.64 23.38
N CYS A 647 5.28 16.31 24.53
CA CYS A 647 5.98 15.84 25.73
C CYS A 647 5.24 16.10 27.04
N ASN A 648 4.11 16.81 26.99
CA ASN A 648 3.24 17.16 28.13
C ASN A 648 4.03 17.41 29.43
N PRO A 649 4.82 18.50 29.52
CA PRO A 649 5.63 18.77 30.70
C PRO A 649 4.74 19.03 31.91
N VAL A 650 5.15 18.55 33.06
CA VAL A 650 4.49 18.77 34.36
C VAL A 650 5.44 19.47 35.31
N THR A 651 4.92 20.09 36.37
CA THR A 651 5.73 20.76 37.39
C THR A 651 6.79 19.81 37.97
N GLY A 652 8.05 20.20 37.93
CA GLY A 652 9.21 19.41 38.34
C GLY A 652 9.99 18.78 37.18
N ASP A 653 9.43 18.75 35.94
CA ASP A 653 10.23 18.43 34.77
C ASP A 653 11.19 19.58 34.43
N ASP A 654 12.40 19.28 33.90
CA ASP A 654 13.28 20.28 33.28
C ASP A 654 12.66 20.76 32.01
N ILE A 655 12.46 22.09 31.86
CA ILE A 655 11.72 22.68 30.77
C ILE A 655 12.51 23.72 29.99
N VAL A 656 12.20 23.84 28.69
CA VAL A 656 12.74 24.84 27.78
C VAL A 656 11.58 25.50 27.02
N GLY A 657 11.65 26.78 26.80
CA GLY A 657 10.65 27.54 26.06
C GLY A 657 11.12 27.81 24.62
N PHE A 658 10.18 27.78 23.69
CA PHE A 658 10.40 28.12 22.30
C PHE A 658 9.35 29.12 21.81
N ILE A 659 9.81 30.27 21.29
CA ILE A 659 8.92 31.31 20.78
C ILE A 659 8.34 30.90 19.45
N THR A 660 7.03 30.69 19.39
CA THR A 660 6.29 30.33 18.17
C THR A 660 5.70 31.55 17.49
N ARG A 661 5.77 31.61 16.16
CA ARG A 661 5.17 32.71 15.39
C ARG A 661 3.64 32.77 15.60
N GLY A 662 3.14 33.82 16.23
CA GLY A 662 1.70 34.09 16.43
C GLY A 662 0.95 33.22 17.45
N ARG A 663 1.65 32.35 18.22
CA ARG A 663 1.01 31.42 19.20
C ARG A 663 1.57 31.52 20.62
N GLY A 664 2.51 32.42 20.88
CA GLY A 664 3.18 32.57 22.20
C GLY A 664 4.36 31.63 22.37
N VAL A 665 4.71 31.34 23.61
CA VAL A 665 5.81 30.44 23.99
C VAL A 665 5.27 29.03 24.15
N SER A 666 5.86 28.06 23.42
CA SER A 666 5.65 26.65 23.62
C SER A 666 6.71 26.10 24.57
N VAL A 667 6.28 25.46 25.64
CA VAL A 667 7.18 24.91 26.66
C VAL A 667 7.29 23.42 26.50
N HIS A 668 8.49 22.93 26.30
CA HIS A 668 8.84 21.53 26.14
C HIS A 668 9.68 21.05 27.32
N ARG A 669 9.71 19.74 27.53
CA ARG A 669 10.72 19.11 28.40
C ARG A 669 12.10 19.21 27.73
N ALA A 670 13.15 19.43 28.52
CA ALA A 670 14.51 19.53 28.00
C ALA A 670 14.98 18.28 27.24
N ASN A 671 14.46 17.09 27.62
CA ASN A 671 14.78 15.80 26.98
C ASN A 671 13.80 15.39 25.87
N CYS A 672 12.91 16.26 25.44
CA CYS A 672 11.97 15.98 24.35
C CYS A 672 12.72 15.81 23.02
N PRO A 673 12.42 14.75 22.23
CA PRO A 673 13.07 14.53 20.92
C PRO A 673 12.94 15.73 19.96
N ASN A 674 11.83 16.45 20.03
CA ASN A 674 11.57 17.60 19.17
C ASN A 674 12.42 18.83 19.54
N VAL A 675 12.98 18.90 20.74
CA VAL A 675 13.83 20.02 21.18
C VAL A 675 15.14 20.07 20.39
N LYS A 676 15.66 18.91 19.94
CA LYS A 676 16.86 18.86 19.10
C LYS A 676 16.71 19.68 17.82
N GLY A 677 15.57 19.55 17.12
CA GLY A 677 15.27 20.36 15.94
C GLY A 677 14.98 21.85 16.26
N LEU A 678 14.47 22.15 17.47
CA LEU A 678 14.24 23.52 17.88
C LEU A 678 15.55 24.26 18.26
N MET A 679 16.58 23.53 18.67
CA MET A 679 17.93 24.05 18.94
C MET A 679 18.66 24.57 17.71
N GLU A 680 18.21 24.22 16.50
CA GLU A 680 18.71 24.80 15.25
C GLU A 680 18.37 26.30 15.11
N HIS A 681 17.42 26.80 15.93
CA HIS A 681 17.00 28.19 16.00
C HIS A 681 17.22 28.79 17.41
N PRO A 682 18.47 28.98 17.84
CA PRO A 682 18.80 29.43 19.20
C PRO A 682 18.23 30.81 19.51
N GLU A 683 18.02 31.66 18.50
CA GLU A 683 17.44 33.00 18.66
C GLU A 683 15.97 33.00 19.13
N ARG A 684 15.30 31.83 19.02
CA ARG A 684 13.90 31.65 19.44
C ARG A 684 13.77 30.86 20.74
N MET A 685 14.86 30.39 21.32
CA MET A 685 14.87 29.73 22.61
C MET A 685 14.77 30.75 23.72
N ILE A 686 13.98 30.44 24.77
CA ILE A 686 13.79 31.29 25.93
C ILE A 686 13.80 30.43 27.18
N ASP A 687 14.46 30.96 28.25
CA ASP A 687 14.51 30.27 29.52
C ASP A 687 13.19 30.42 30.27
N VAL A 688 12.67 29.30 30.74
CA VAL A 688 11.39 29.19 31.44
C VAL A 688 11.58 28.37 32.71
N GLU A 689 10.87 28.74 33.78
CA GLU A 689 10.85 28.01 35.03
C GLU A 689 9.42 27.83 35.53
N TRP A 690 9.19 26.81 36.35
CA TRP A 690 7.90 26.58 37.00
C TRP A 690 7.63 27.62 38.06
N ASP A 691 6.41 28.17 38.09
CA ASP A 691 5.93 29.02 39.18
C ASP A 691 5.48 28.13 40.33
N GLY A 692 6.27 28.08 41.40
CA GLY A 692 5.98 27.23 42.57
C GLY A 692 4.70 27.59 43.35
N ALA A 693 3.91 28.55 42.92
CA ALA A 693 2.71 29.01 43.61
C ALA A 693 1.38 28.73 42.88
N ALA A 694 1.40 27.99 41.75
CA ALA A 694 0.19 27.76 40.93
C ALA A 694 -0.41 26.38 41.19
N ASP A 695 -1.64 26.33 41.73
CA ASP A 695 -2.50 25.13 41.76
C ASP A 695 -2.99 24.77 40.31
N THR A 696 -2.14 24.16 39.52
CA THR A 696 -2.48 23.68 38.17
C THR A 696 -2.54 22.18 38.15
N LEU A 697 -3.64 21.61 37.60
CA LEU A 697 -3.80 20.16 37.40
C LEU A 697 -3.15 19.74 36.08
N PHE A 698 -2.38 18.67 36.09
CA PHE A 698 -1.66 18.13 34.94
C PHE A 698 -2.20 16.76 34.53
N GLN A 699 -2.26 16.49 33.25
CA GLN A 699 -2.71 15.20 32.72
C GLN A 699 -1.52 14.34 32.35
N VAL A 700 -1.45 13.14 32.91
CA VAL A 700 -0.39 12.16 32.72
C VAL A 700 -0.97 10.85 32.24
N GLU A 701 -0.39 10.25 31.21
CA GLU A 701 -0.73 8.90 30.76
C GLU A 701 0.15 7.88 31.50
N ILE A 702 -0.50 6.88 32.12
CA ILE A 702 0.15 5.82 32.87
C ILE A 702 -0.18 4.49 32.20
N VAL A 703 0.82 3.64 32.03
CA VAL A 703 0.69 2.25 31.56
C VAL A 703 1.04 1.31 32.69
N VAL A 704 0.17 0.33 32.89
CA VAL A 704 0.33 -0.72 33.90
C VAL A 704 0.33 -2.07 33.17
N GLU A 705 1.37 -2.87 33.38
CA GLU A 705 1.48 -4.24 32.86
C GLU A 705 1.30 -5.21 34.00
N CYS A 706 0.37 -6.16 33.83
CA CYS A 706 -0.07 -7.04 34.92
C CYS A 706 -0.59 -8.38 34.41
N LEU A 707 -0.66 -9.42 35.26
CA LEU A 707 -1.41 -10.65 34.96
C LEU A 707 -2.91 -10.41 35.16
N ASP A 708 -3.68 -10.79 34.14
CA ASP A 708 -5.14 -10.64 34.17
C ASP A 708 -5.76 -11.52 35.27
N ARG A 709 -6.58 -10.91 36.11
CA ARG A 709 -7.37 -11.59 37.12
C ARG A 709 -8.66 -10.85 37.38
N MET A 710 -9.62 -11.57 37.95
CA MET A 710 -10.90 -11.00 38.37
C MET A 710 -10.69 -9.90 39.43
N GLY A 711 -11.21 -8.70 39.18
CA GLY A 711 -11.12 -7.55 40.08
C GLY A 711 -9.87 -6.66 39.89
N LEU A 712 -8.91 -7.03 39.03
CA LEU A 712 -7.67 -6.28 38.80
C LEU A 712 -7.90 -4.80 38.48
N LEU A 713 -8.77 -4.50 37.53
CA LEU A 713 -9.10 -3.11 37.15
C LEU A 713 -9.64 -2.32 38.34
N LYS A 714 -10.47 -2.94 39.19
CA LYS A 714 -11.01 -2.33 40.40
C LYS A 714 -9.87 -1.98 41.37
N ASP A 715 -8.96 -2.93 41.61
CA ASP A 715 -7.87 -2.74 42.59
C ASP A 715 -6.91 -1.65 42.13
N VAL A 716 -6.56 -1.62 40.81
CA VAL A 716 -5.71 -0.56 40.25
C VAL A 716 -6.40 0.81 40.29
N THR A 717 -7.72 0.88 40.01
CA THR A 717 -8.44 2.18 40.07
C THR A 717 -8.58 2.69 41.49
N ILE A 718 -8.71 1.81 42.49
CA ILE A 718 -8.68 2.18 43.92
C ILE A 718 -7.29 2.72 44.29
N ALA A 719 -6.21 2.05 43.88
CA ALA A 719 -4.85 2.49 44.16
C ALA A 719 -4.54 3.89 43.59
N ILE A 720 -5.10 4.18 42.36
CA ILE A 720 -4.98 5.52 41.76
C ILE A 720 -5.77 6.56 42.55
N GLY A 721 -7.00 6.22 42.96
CA GLY A 721 -7.85 7.12 43.75
C GLY A 721 -7.27 7.41 45.14
N ASP A 722 -6.77 6.40 45.81
CA ASP A 722 -6.16 6.54 47.19
C ASP A 722 -4.87 7.35 47.13
N ALA A 723 -4.13 7.34 46.03
CA ALA A 723 -2.97 8.21 45.78
C ALA A 723 -3.33 9.63 45.30
N GLY A 724 -4.63 9.99 45.27
CA GLY A 724 -5.11 11.32 44.96
C GLY A 724 -5.19 11.60 43.43
N GLY A 725 -5.05 10.60 42.56
CA GLY A 725 -5.16 10.74 41.12
C GLY A 725 -6.63 10.71 40.67
N ASN A 726 -7.03 11.65 39.78
CA ASN A 726 -8.34 11.67 39.17
C ASN A 726 -8.27 11.02 37.77
N ILE A 727 -9.01 9.91 37.56
CA ILE A 727 -8.98 9.17 36.29
C ILE A 727 -9.90 9.84 35.28
N LEU A 728 -9.35 10.34 34.18
CA LEU A 728 -10.09 10.95 33.06
C LEU A 728 -10.49 9.91 32.01
N SER A 729 -9.65 8.93 31.75
CA SER A 729 -9.96 7.82 30.84
C SER A 729 -9.18 6.56 31.22
N ALA A 730 -9.73 5.40 30.89
CA ALA A 730 -9.10 4.11 31.08
C ALA A 730 -9.33 3.23 29.83
N ALA A 731 -8.29 2.52 29.41
CA ALA A 731 -8.35 1.52 28.35
C ALA A 731 -7.65 0.25 28.80
N THR A 732 -8.23 -0.92 28.52
CA THR A 732 -7.68 -2.22 28.91
C THR A 732 -7.56 -3.13 27.70
N SER A 733 -6.49 -3.91 27.64
CA SER A 733 -6.31 -4.97 26.65
C SER A 733 -5.59 -6.14 27.29
N THR A 734 -6.09 -7.36 27.06
CA THR A 734 -5.47 -8.60 27.54
C THR A 734 -5.01 -9.43 26.35
N ASN A 735 -3.78 -9.93 26.37
CA ASN A 735 -3.26 -10.80 25.34
C ASN A 735 -3.69 -12.27 25.59
N ARG A 736 -3.36 -13.17 24.64
CA ARG A 736 -3.70 -14.59 24.74
C ARG A 736 -2.97 -15.34 25.86
N GLU A 737 -1.93 -14.75 26.43
CA GLU A 737 -1.10 -15.30 27.49
C GLU A 737 -1.55 -14.85 28.88
N GLY A 738 -2.66 -14.11 28.95
CA GLY A 738 -3.22 -13.60 30.20
C GLY A 738 -2.49 -12.36 30.74
N ILE A 739 -1.65 -11.68 29.93
CA ILE A 739 -1.05 -10.41 30.32
C ILE A 739 -2.01 -9.28 29.93
N ALA A 740 -2.43 -8.50 30.93
CA ALA A 740 -3.24 -7.32 30.75
C ALA A 740 -2.36 -6.06 30.71
N THR A 741 -2.64 -5.19 29.77
CA THR A 741 -2.08 -3.83 29.70
C THR A 741 -3.21 -2.85 29.95
N LEU A 742 -3.11 -2.10 31.04
CA LEU A 742 -4.04 -1.05 31.43
C LEU A 742 -3.42 0.32 31.14
N ARG A 743 -4.16 1.20 30.50
CA ARG A 743 -3.76 2.59 30.25
C ARG A 743 -4.74 3.53 30.92
N PHE A 744 -4.21 4.45 31.68
CA PHE A 744 -5.00 5.45 32.39
C PHE A 744 -4.50 6.85 32.02
N MET A 745 -5.41 7.76 31.72
CA MET A 745 -5.16 9.19 31.74
C MET A 745 -5.55 9.71 33.12
N VAL A 746 -4.57 10.14 33.89
CA VAL A 746 -4.76 10.58 35.28
C VAL A 746 -4.41 12.06 35.40
N GLU A 747 -5.21 12.79 36.12
CA GLU A 747 -4.99 14.18 36.46
C GLU A 747 -4.35 14.25 37.85
N ILE A 748 -3.19 14.94 37.95
CA ILE A 748 -2.39 15.11 39.19
C ILE A 748 -2.06 16.58 39.43
N SER A 749 -1.80 16.96 40.67
CA SER A 749 -1.47 18.35 41.03
C SER A 749 -0.03 18.75 40.75
N ASP A 750 0.92 17.83 40.88
CA ASP A 750 2.35 18.07 40.65
C ASP A 750 3.10 16.74 40.37
N ALA A 751 4.37 16.83 39.92
CA ALA A 751 5.20 15.67 39.64
C ALA A 751 5.60 14.90 40.93
N SER A 752 5.59 15.55 42.10
CA SER A 752 5.90 14.87 43.36
C SER A 752 4.84 13.85 43.74
N GLY A 753 3.59 13.99 43.25
CA GLY A 753 2.51 13.04 43.38
C GLY A 753 2.61 11.83 42.43
N LEU A 754 3.44 11.91 41.40
CA LEU A 754 3.54 10.83 40.39
C LEU A 754 4.26 9.59 40.93
N ASP A 755 5.38 9.76 41.59
CA ASP A 755 6.16 8.63 42.15
C ASP A 755 5.38 7.84 43.22
N PRO A 756 4.71 8.48 44.18
CA PRO A 756 3.82 7.80 45.12
C PRO A 756 2.66 7.07 44.44
N LEU A 757 2.09 7.68 43.37
CA LEU A 757 1.04 7.10 42.57
C LEU A 757 1.51 5.83 41.85
N LEU A 758 2.66 5.88 41.19
CA LEU A 758 3.24 4.71 40.52
C LEU A 758 3.63 3.60 41.52
N ALA A 759 4.16 3.98 42.68
CA ALA A 759 4.47 3.04 43.75
C ALA A 759 3.19 2.37 44.30
N SER A 760 2.09 3.13 44.48
CA SER A 760 0.79 2.59 44.90
C SER A 760 0.24 1.59 43.90
N ILE A 761 0.30 1.90 42.60
CA ILE A 761 -0.14 1.00 41.53
C ILE A 761 0.74 -0.27 41.48
N SER A 762 2.05 -0.12 41.64
CA SER A 762 3.00 -1.24 41.63
C SER A 762 2.85 -2.17 42.81
N SER A 763 2.24 -1.70 43.91
CA SER A 763 1.95 -2.51 45.09
C SER A 763 0.71 -3.41 44.94
N VAL A 764 -0.08 -3.23 43.86
CA VAL A 764 -1.27 -4.07 43.61
C VAL A 764 -0.83 -5.45 43.14
N ASP A 765 -1.40 -6.48 43.74
CA ASP A 765 -1.14 -7.87 43.39
C ASP A 765 -1.33 -8.11 41.89
N SER A 766 -0.36 -8.80 41.27
CA SER A 766 -0.30 -9.14 39.84
C SER A 766 0.16 -8.00 38.92
N VAL A 767 0.52 -6.83 39.43
CA VAL A 767 1.18 -5.75 38.66
C VAL A 767 2.70 -5.96 38.71
N TYR A 768 3.36 -5.96 37.53
CA TYR A 768 4.82 -6.04 37.47
C TYR A 768 5.49 -4.76 37.00
N ASP A 769 4.77 -3.92 36.28
CA ASP A 769 5.32 -2.65 35.80
C ASP A 769 4.22 -1.58 35.79
N ALA A 770 4.53 -0.41 36.34
CA ALA A 770 3.69 0.77 36.28
C ALA A 770 4.55 1.97 35.98
N ARG A 771 4.34 2.62 34.84
CA ARG A 771 5.17 3.73 34.39
C ARG A 771 4.38 4.81 33.68
N ARG A 772 4.92 6.02 33.69
CA ARG A 772 4.44 7.13 32.85
C ARG A 772 4.75 6.82 31.37
N LEU A 773 3.76 6.94 30.51
CA LEU A 773 3.93 6.81 29.05
C LEU A 773 4.30 8.17 28.47
N MET A 774 5.39 8.20 27.70
CA MET A 774 5.75 9.40 26.97
C MET A 774 5.00 9.45 25.64
N PRO A 775 4.48 10.61 25.20
CA PRO A 775 3.89 10.76 23.89
C PRO A 775 4.88 10.30 22.80
N GLY A 776 4.47 9.34 21.98
CA GLY A 776 5.31 8.68 20.95
C GLY A 776 5.87 7.31 21.35
N GLU A 777 5.89 6.90 22.62
CA GLU A 777 6.35 5.56 23.03
C GLU A 777 5.27 4.47 22.90
N GLY A 778 4.02 4.85 22.78
CA GLY A 778 2.87 3.93 22.76
C GLY A 778 2.79 2.98 21.55
N GLY A 779 3.62 3.16 20.52
CA GLY A 779 3.64 2.33 19.32
C GLY A 779 4.78 1.30 19.23
N ALA A 780 5.87 1.48 19.95
CA ALA A 780 7.12 0.77 19.68
C ALA A 780 7.42 -0.39 20.66
N GLN A 781 6.89 -0.39 21.89
CA GLN A 781 7.27 -1.38 22.91
C GLN A 781 6.35 -2.60 23.01
N LEU A 782 5.15 -2.57 22.47
CA LEU A 782 4.28 -3.77 22.38
C LEU A 782 4.81 -4.87 21.43
N LYS A 783 5.90 -4.60 20.68
CA LYS A 783 6.53 -5.57 19.74
C LYS A 783 7.86 -6.14 20.19
N ARG A 784 8.37 -5.81 21.39
CA ARG A 784 9.71 -6.25 21.82
C ARG A 784 9.74 -7.41 22.82
N ARG A 785 8.57 -7.92 23.25
CA ARG A 785 8.51 -9.10 24.13
C ARG A 785 7.27 -9.97 23.82
N VAL A 786 7.15 -10.47 22.60
CA VAL A 786 6.40 -11.68 22.27
C VAL A 786 7.20 -12.45 21.25
#